data_aa1351bcc6acbb2c2fef29df84e06368
#
_entry.id   aa1351bcc6acbb2c2fef29df84e06368
#
_cell.length_a   1.000
_cell.length_b   1.000
_cell.length_c   1.000
_cell.angle_alpha   90.00
_cell.angle_beta   90.00
_cell.angle_gamma   90.00
#
_symmetry.space_group_name_H-M   'P 1'
#
loop_
_entity.id
_entity.type
_entity.pdbx_description
1 polymer ?
#
loop_
_entity_poly.entity_id
_entity_poly.type
_entity_poly.pdbx_seq_one_letter_code
_entity_poly.pdbx_strand_id
1 'polypeptide(L)'
;MATDQDESDEEIDPMRPSTDHVRAVSKKEDGGRKYDKRQACLFCGGLFAKISSHLQNIHHDEATVCKILAKPKNSEERKKGWQELRNKGNFHHNIAVLTGTKEGNIVVDRRPGKEKGKDCFLPCPSCLAFILKDDLWRHSKKCRFADSQSNEKTIKKQATLLLHGSTSSSENEEGNKFRQVVLEGMKKDEVLDMITHDKLLVLLGSKLLIKNGHERVSNVRQKIREMGRLLQVLTKTAEESSCTMSDFLTPEKFDVVVCGVKKLCILEGETVRGCDKYERPALALKVGHTLKKLAQIKIGQALRNHDEKERTDAENYLTLHNDEWCEKVSSHAISTLSERKFNNPDILPLTEDIVCLRKYLLEEMKKVQVELNKQPSSDTSTWRYLAQLALCRVCVFNRRRGGEVGEMLLTSYQERNMEQGSKELISCLEPIEKKLMERLQLVDIMGKRKRKVPVILTADMVEALDCLNSHRSAVVSPANKYLFAALSTSNGHLKGWDALNMISQKAGLQKPQLMRTTNLRKYVATVSQIVDMGSNQELEWLASHMGHSLSVHREYYRLQEKTLELAKVSKLLMVVDKGLTYKYAGRRLDQITLDEIEDVSEEPNQHETENDGPADEEEHAEMTYEKDDQAEEEDHAEMTYEKDDQAEEEDHAEIDEGCTRKKKKTVAKKMPWTQEEKDLLKKKFHRSISSRTPPCKNDILVECRKDERIKKIFDCRGWLQMKYIIWSLAQQHHKRCQKLLDKR
;
A
#
# COMPACT_ATOMS: atom_id res chain seq x y z
N MET A 1 -20.20 -31.48 71.75
CA MET A 1 -21.50 -31.56 71.08
C MET A 1 -22.05 -30.16 70.98
N ALA A 2 -21.97 -29.55 69.87
CA ALA A 2 -22.73 -28.38 69.43
C ALA A 2 -22.80 -28.47 67.91
N THR A 3 -23.93 -28.85 67.45
CA THR A 3 -24.31 -29.00 66.07
C THR A 3 -24.62 -27.61 65.50
N ASP A 4 -23.73 -27.08 64.67
CA ASP A 4 -24.05 -25.93 63.78
C ASP A 4 -24.87 -26.40 62.59
N GLN A 5 -26.13 -26.00 62.63
CA GLN A 5 -27.09 -26.22 61.57
C GLN A 5 -26.68 -25.45 60.31
N ASP A 6 -26.62 -26.18 59.17
CA ASP A 6 -26.51 -25.67 57.84
C ASP A 6 -27.65 -24.71 57.54
N GLU A 7 -27.34 -23.42 57.35
CA GLU A 7 -28.21 -22.47 56.69
C GLU A 7 -28.20 -22.78 55.18
N SER A 8 -29.35 -23.21 54.71
CA SER A 8 -29.70 -23.57 53.34
C SER A 8 -29.19 -22.56 52.29
N ASP A 9 -28.41 -23.05 51.37
CA ASP A 9 -28.16 -22.40 50.09
C ASP A 9 -29.49 -22.28 49.31
N GLU A 10 -30.07 -21.07 49.29
CA GLU A 10 -31.17 -20.78 48.38
C GLU A 10 -30.68 -20.98 46.95
N GLU A 11 -31.26 -21.98 46.28
CA GLU A 11 -31.13 -22.24 44.85
C GLU A 11 -31.48 -20.97 44.08
N ILE A 12 -30.56 -20.48 43.29
CA ILE A 12 -30.79 -19.35 42.37
C ILE A 12 -31.53 -19.88 41.20
N ASP A 13 -32.74 -19.40 40.97
CA ASP A 13 -33.54 -19.56 39.80
C ASP A 13 -32.69 -19.28 38.52
N PRO A 14 -32.46 -20.28 37.65
CA PRO A 14 -31.62 -20.12 36.46
C PRO A 14 -32.28 -19.31 35.32
N MET A 15 -33.50 -18.84 35.50
CA MET A 15 -34.29 -18.17 34.45
C MET A 15 -34.43 -16.64 34.59
N ARG A 16 -33.48 -15.91 35.13
CA ARG A 16 -33.50 -14.45 35.00
C ARG A 16 -32.65 -14.00 33.83
N PRO A 17 -33.22 -13.20 32.90
CA PRO A 17 -32.48 -12.72 31.70
C PRO A 17 -31.23 -11.95 32.09
N SER A 18 -30.15 -12.10 31.34
CA SER A 18 -28.89 -11.39 31.51
C SER A 18 -29.15 -9.88 31.42
N THR A 19 -29.01 -9.17 32.53
CA THR A 19 -29.13 -7.70 32.55
C THR A 19 -27.81 -7.11 32.00
N ASP A 20 -27.89 -6.20 31.03
CA ASP A 20 -26.73 -5.49 30.49
C ASP A 20 -26.07 -4.52 31.48
N HIS A 21 -26.52 -4.53 32.72
CA HIS A 21 -26.11 -3.59 33.77
C HIS A 21 -25.49 -4.31 34.95
N VAL A 22 -24.47 -3.68 35.54
CA VAL A 22 -23.87 -4.09 36.83
C VAL A 22 -24.75 -3.57 37.97
N ARG A 23 -25.19 -4.48 38.83
CA ARG A 23 -26.06 -4.13 39.99
C ARG A 23 -25.39 -3.14 40.95
N ALA A 24 -26.17 -2.19 41.44
CA ALA A 24 -25.77 -1.27 42.49
C ALA A 24 -25.53 -1.97 43.82
N VAL A 25 -24.95 -1.24 44.80
CA VAL A 25 -24.76 -1.70 46.16
C VAL A 25 -26.12 -1.92 46.80
N SER A 26 -26.40 -3.14 47.28
CA SER A 26 -27.61 -3.48 48.04
C SER A 26 -27.49 -3.02 49.51
N LYS A 27 -28.56 -2.45 50.05
CA LYS A 27 -28.67 -2.10 51.46
C LYS A 27 -29.70 -3.02 52.13
N LYS A 28 -29.52 -3.28 53.44
CA LYS A 28 -30.51 -3.93 54.28
C LYS A 28 -31.65 -2.94 54.61
N GLU A 29 -32.76 -3.42 55.08
CA GLU A 29 -33.91 -2.60 55.57
C GLU A 29 -33.54 -1.61 56.64
N ASP A 30 -32.57 -1.96 57.48
CA ASP A 30 -31.97 -1.13 58.55
C ASP A 30 -30.97 -0.07 58.03
N GLY A 31 -30.79 0.04 56.70
CA GLY A 31 -29.80 0.93 56.05
C GLY A 31 -28.38 0.38 56.03
N GLY A 32 -28.11 -0.76 56.66
CA GLY A 32 -26.82 -1.42 56.72
C GLY A 32 -26.44 -2.05 55.39
N ARG A 33 -25.16 -2.37 55.23
CA ARG A 33 -24.62 -2.93 53.99
C ARG A 33 -24.95 -4.42 53.86
N LYS A 34 -25.57 -4.85 52.73
CA LYS A 34 -25.79 -6.25 52.45
C LYS A 34 -24.54 -6.85 51.77
N TYR A 35 -23.98 -7.95 52.32
CA TYR A 35 -22.79 -8.64 51.79
C TYR A 35 -23.21 -9.79 50.86
N ASP A 36 -23.77 -9.45 49.69
CA ASP A 36 -24.31 -10.39 48.73
C ASP A 36 -23.38 -10.58 47.51
N LYS A 37 -22.14 -10.08 47.55
CA LYS A 37 -21.17 -10.19 46.47
C LYS A 37 -20.54 -11.57 46.42
N ARG A 38 -20.74 -12.29 45.32
CA ARG A 38 -20.08 -13.56 45.05
C ARG A 38 -18.83 -13.35 44.17
N GLN A 39 -17.84 -14.24 44.30
CA GLN A 39 -16.57 -14.23 43.58
C GLN A 39 -16.44 -15.55 42.81
N ALA A 40 -15.89 -15.52 41.59
CA ALA A 40 -15.71 -16.71 40.80
C ALA A 40 -14.44 -17.49 41.19
N CYS A 41 -14.57 -18.79 41.29
CA CYS A 41 -13.43 -19.69 41.51
C CYS A 41 -12.64 -19.85 40.19
N LEU A 42 -11.30 -19.76 40.26
CA LEU A 42 -10.42 -19.94 39.14
C LEU A 42 -10.44 -21.38 38.60
N PHE A 43 -10.64 -22.37 39.46
CA PHE A 43 -10.50 -23.79 39.13
C PHE A 43 -11.82 -24.43 38.73
N CYS A 44 -12.91 -24.24 39.49
CA CYS A 44 -14.20 -24.84 39.15
C CYS A 44 -15.21 -23.89 38.49
N GLY A 45 -14.89 -22.59 38.37
CA GLY A 45 -15.76 -21.59 37.72
C GLY A 45 -17.04 -21.23 38.47
N GLY A 46 -17.30 -21.83 39.63
CA GLY A 46 -18.46 -21.57 40.50
C GLY A 46 -18.37 -20.20 41.21
N LEU A 47 -19.53 -19.64 41.58
CA LEU A 47 -19.63 -18.33 42.25
C LEU A 47 -19.87 -18.51 43.77
N PHE A 48 -18.95 -18.06 44.62
CA PHE A 48 -18.97 -18.26 46.05
C PHE A 48 -18.88 -16.95 46.85
N ALA A 49 -19.66 -16.80 47.90
CA ALA A 49 -19.58 -15.67 48.81
C ALA A 49 -18.29 -15.70 49.63
N LYS A 50 -17.92 -16.87 50.16
CA LYS A 50 -16.72 -17.13 50.96
C LYS A 50 -15.63 -17.84 50.13
N ILE A 51 -15.18 -17.22 49.03
CA ILE A 51 -14.26 -17.83 48.03
C ILE A 51 -12.94 -18.35 48.66
N SER A 52 -12.40 -17.67 49.68
CA SER A 52 -11.16 -18.13 50.32
C SER A 52 -11.34 -19.42 51.10
N SER A 53 -12.51 -19.62 51.77
CA SER A 53 -12.85 -20.89 52.42
C SER A 53 -13.07 -22.00 51.39
N HIS A 54 -13.80 -21.73 50.30
CA HIS A 54 -13.97 -22.66 49.19
C HIS A 54 -12.62 -23.14 48.62
N LEU A 55 -11.70 -22.21 48.34
CA LEU A 55 -10.37 -22.55 47.80
C LEU A 55 -9.54 -23.38 48.80
N GLN A 56 -9.65 -23.10 50.08
CA GLN A 56 -8.95 -23.87 51.13
C GLN A 56 -9.51 -25.26 51.34
N ASN A 57 -10.82 -25.44 51.21
CA ASN A 57 -11.47 -26.73 51.48
C ASN A 57 -11.54 -27.65 50.28
N ILE A 58 -11.82 -27.08 49.10
CA ILE A 58 -12.06 -27.87 47.89
C ILE A 58 -10.84 -27.95 46.97
N HIS A 59 -10.00 -26.89 46.93
CA HIS A 59 -8.85 -26.79 46.04
C HIS A 59 -7.53 -26.68 46.80
N HIS A 60 -7.43 -27.31 47.96
CA HIS A 60 -6.27 -27.27 48.86
C HIS A 60 -5.03 -27.93 48.25
N ASP A 61 -5.18 -28.83 47.29
CA ASP A 61 -4.16 -29.60 46.58
C ASP A 61 -3.58 -28.82 45.38
N GLU A 62 -4.24 -27.76 44.94
CA GLU A 62 -3.73 -26.93 43.86
C GLU A 62 -2.42 -26.23 44.23
N ALA A 63 -1.38 -26.34 43.38
CA ALA A 63 -0.02 -25.84 43.65
C ALA A 63 0.00 -24.35 44.07
N THR A 64 -0.89 -23.55 43.47
CA THR A 64 -1.00 -22.10 43.77
C THR A 64 -1.65 -21.87 45.15
N VAL A 65 -2.64 -22.68 45.51
CA VAL A 65 -3.30 -22.64 46.81
C VAL A 65 -2.34 -23.12 47.90
N CYS A 66 -1.60 -24.22 47.68
CA CYS A 66 -0.56 -24.72 48.59
C CYS A 66 0.49 -23.65 48.90
N LYS A 67 0.99 -22.94 47.87
CA LYS A 67 1.95 -21.83 48.04
C LYS A 67 1.42 -20.68 48.89
N ILE A 68 0.12 -20.39 48.83
CA ILE A 68 -0.51 -19.36 49.62
C ILE A 68 -0.72 -19.84 51.07
N LEU A 69 -1.11 -21.11 51.24
CA LEU A 69 -1.31 -21.72 52.56
C LEU A 69 -0.01 -21.87 53.34
N ALA A 70 1.11 -22.09 52.66
CA ALA A 70 2.43 -22.14 53.30
C ALA A 70 2.89 -20.81 53.92
N LYS A 71 2.25 -19.67 53.55
CA LYS A 71 2.56 -18.36 54.12
C LYS A 71 1.84 -18.14 55.45
N PRO A 72 2.40 -17.35 56.39
CA PRO A 72 1.79 -17.05 57.67
C PRO A 72 0.36 -16.49 57.54
N LYS A 73 -0.58 -16.91 58.39
CA LYS A 73 -2.02 -16.61 58.25
C LYS A 73 -2.34 -15.11 58.13
N ASN A 74 -1.62 -14.22 58.74
CA ASN A 74 -1.87 -12.78 58.74
C ASN A 74 -0.91 -11.98 57.84
N SER A 75 0.00 -12.63 57.11
CA SER A 75 0.99 -11.94 56.28
C SER A 75 0.34 -11.21 55.11
N GLU A 76 0.91 -10.08 54.70
CA GLU A 76 0.50 -9.32 53.54
C GLU A 76 0.68 -10.13 52.21
N GLU A 77 1.68 -11.00 52.19
CA GLU A 77 1.93 -11.88 51.07
C GLU A 77 0.81 -12.93 50.88
N ARG A 78 0.26 -13.47 51.99
CA ARG A 78 -0.88 -14.39 51.92
C ARG A 78 -2.14 -13.66 51.47
N LYS A 79 -2.39 -12.45 51.97
CA LYS A 79 -3.52 -11.59 51.54
C LYS A 79 -3.41 -11.25 50.05
N LYS A 80 -2.20 -10.92 49.57
CA LYS A 80 -1.91 -10.64 48.17
C LYS A 80 -2.19 -11.86 47.29
N GLY A 81 -1.75 -13.06 47.70
CA GLY A 81 -2.01 -14.30 46.97
C GLY A 81 -3.50 -14.61 46.84
N TRP A 82 -4.28 -14.48 47.92
CA TRP A 82 -5.74 -14.65 47.83
C TRP A 82 -6.42 -13.61 46.95
N GLN A 83 -5.95 -12.37 46.94
CA GLN A 83 -6.47 -11.32 46.09
C GLN A 83 -6.17 -11.64 44.60
N GLU A 84 -4.98 -12.14 44.30
CA GLU A 84 -4.58 -12.55 42.94
C GLU A 84 -5.48 -13.65 42.41
N LEU A 85 -5.71 -14.74 43.17
CA LEU A 85 -6.57 -15.85 42.76
C LEU A 85 -8.02 -15.39 42.53
N ARG A 86 -8.57 -14.55 43.39
CA ARG A 86 -9.91 -13.97 43.23
C ARG A 86 -10.01 -13.15 41.95
N ASN A 87 -9.04 -12.29 41.72
CA ASN A 87 -9.05 -11.41 40.54
C ASN A 87 -8.94 -12.22 39.27
N LYS A 88 -8.08 -13.27 39.22
CA LYS A 88 -7.97 -14.19 38.12
C LYS A 88 -9.28 -14.94 37.85
N GLY A 89 -9.90 -15.51 38.86
CA GLY A 89 -11.19 -16.20 38.74
C GLY A 89 -12.29 -15.27 38.23
N ASN A 90 -12.42 -14.08 38.80
CA ASN A 90 -13.38 -13.08 38.32
C ASN A 90 -13.11 -12.62 36.93
N PHE A 91 -11.84 -12.47 36.55
CA PHE A 91 -11.45 -12.08 35.19
C PHE A 91 -11.90 -13.11 34.16
N HIS A 92 -11.61 -14.41 34.39
CA HIS A 92 -12.06 -15.49 33.49
C HIS A 92 -13.59 -15.56 33.39
N HIS A 93 -14.29 -15.45 34.51
CA HIS A 93 -15.75 -15.39 34.52
C HIS A 93 -16.30 -14.20 33.73
N ASN A 94 -15.74 -13.01 33.94
CA ASN A 94 -16.17 -11.80 33.22
C ASN A 94 -15.94 -11.89 31.74
N ILE A 95 -14.81 -12.44 31.30
CA ILE A 95 -14.54 -12.69 29.88
C ILE A 95 -15.57 -13.66 29.32
N ALA A 96 -15.87 -14.76 29.99
CA ALA A 96 -16.88 -15.72 29.52
C ALA A 96 -18.28 -15.08 29.43
N VAL A 97 -18.66 -14.20 30.34
CA VAL A 97 -19.93 -13.44 30.27
C VAL A 97 -19.93 -12.43 29.13
N LEU A 98 -18.83 -11.70 28.94
CA LEU A 98 -18.71 -10.70 27.83
C LEU A 98 -18.60 -11.32 26.45
N THR A 99 -18.11 -12.55 26.35
CA THR A 99 -18.06 -13.31 25.07
C THR A 99 -19.35 -14.08 24.80
N GLY A 100 -20.34 -14.07 25.71
CA GLY A 100 -21.58 -14.83 25.57
C GLY A 100 -21.44 -16.35 25.78
N THR A 101 -20.24 -16.83 26.20
CA THR A 101 -20.01 -18.25 26.50
C THR A 101 -20.57 -18.67 27.84
N LYS A 102 -20.91 -17.71 28.73
CA LYS A 102 -21.55 -17.94 30.03
C LYS A 102 -22.59 -16.86 30.27
N GLU A 103 -23.75 -17.27 30.76
CA GLU A 103 -24.78 -16.34 31.21
C GLU A 103 -24.46 -15.77 32.59
N GLY A 104 -24.88 -14.53 32.84
CA GLY A 104 -24.74 -13.89 34.14
C GLY A 104 -24.22 -12.45 34.11
N ASN A 105 -23.90 -11.94 35.29
CA ASN A 105 -23.39 -10.57 35.49
C ASN A 105 -21.87 -10.57 35.70
N ILE A 106 -21.20 -9.50 35.25
CA ILE A 106 -19.76 -9.33 35.49
C ILE A 106 -19.51 -9.03 36.98
N VAL A 107 -18.42 -9.60 37.50
CA VAL A 107 -17.96 -9.40 38.89
C VAL A 107 -16.95 -8.25 38.91
N VAL A 108 -17.34 -7.09 39.45
CA VAL A 108 -16.50 -5.89 39.52
C VAL A 108 -15.83 -5.77 40.90
N ASP A 109 -14.70 -5.05 40.99
CA ASP A 109 -13.99 -4.86 42.28
C ASP A 109 -14.85 -4.12 43.29
N ARG A 110 -15.48 -3.02 42.90
CA ARG A 110 -16.44 -2.26 43.70
C ARG A 110 -17.73 -2.05 42.93
N ARG A 111 -18.87 -2.41 43.50
CA ARG A 111 -20.17 -2.13 42.90
C ARG A 111 -20.43 -0.62 42.91
N PRO A 112 -21.01 -0.08 41.84
CA PRO A 112 -21.36 1.34 41.74
C PRO A 112 -22.56 1.68 42.67
N GLY A 113 -22.70 2.96 42.99
CA GLY A 113 -23.84 3.42 43.81
C GLY A 113 -25.17 3.44 43.04
N LYS A 114 -25.14 3.50 41.73
CA LYS A 114 -26.28 3.34 40.80
C LYS A 114 -25.91 2.31 39.75
N GLU A 115 -26.88 1.64 39.14
CA GLU A 115 -26.67 0.69 38.08
C GLU A 115 -25.90 1.33 36.89
N LYS A 116 -24.92 0.62 36.37
CA LYS A 116 -24.11 1.06 35.22
C LYS A 116 -23.93 -0.08 34.23
N GLY A 117 -23.88 0.25 32.93
CA GLY A 117 -23.65 -0.71 31.87
C GLY A 117 -22.32 -1.47 32.04
N LYS A 118 -22.27 -2.69 31.55
CA LYS A 118 -21.05 -3.55 31.52
C LYS A 118 -19.89 -2.83 30.89
N ASP A 119 -20.14 -2.03 29.84
CA ASP A 119 -19.15 -1.26 29.09
C ASP A 119 -18.44 -0.16 29.90
N CYS A 120 -18.98 0.22 31.04
CA CYS A 120 -18.37 1.22 31.92
C CYS A 120 -17.17 0.69 32.73
N PHE A 121 -16.85 -0.60 32.63
CA PHE A 121 -15.80 -1.25 33.41
C PHE A 121 -14.69 -1.79 32.53
N LEU A 122 -13.44 -1.70 33.03
CA LEU A 122 -12.25 -2.24 32.38
C LEU A 122 -11.40 -3.03 33.38
N PRO A 123 -10.71 -4.11 32.91
CA PRO A 123 -9.78 -4.84 33.76
C PRO A 123 -8.52 -4.03 34.03
N CYS A 124 -8.04 -3.97 35.25
CA CYS A 124 -6.74 -3.40 35.55
C CYS A 124 -5.62 -4.27 34.94
N PRO A 125 -4.67 -3.72 34.16
CA PRO A 125 -3.61 -4.51 33.52
C PRO A 125 -2.71 -5.26 34.49
N SER A 126 -2.54 -4.71 35.72
CA SER A 126 -1.64 -5.27 36.74
C SER A 126 -2.31 -6.31 37.60
N CYS A 127 -3.59 -6.13 38.02
CA CYS A 127 -4.25 -7.02 38.96
C CYS A 127 -5.48 -7.76 38.38
N LEU A 128 -5.89 -7.51 37.17
CA LEU A 128 -7.03 -8.11 36.44
C LEU A 128 -8.42 -7.78 37.04
N ALA A 129 -8.51 -7.00 38.12
CA ALA A 129 -9.79 -6.60 38.69
C ALA A 129 -10.54 -5.65 37.77
N PHE A 130 -11.86 -5.85 37.57
CA PHE A 130 -12.71 -4.96 36.79
C PHE A 130 -13.06 -3.71 37.57
N ILE A 131 -12.63 -2.56 37.08
CA ILE A 131 -12.73 -1.24 37.73
C ILE A 131 -13.52 -0.30 36.77
N LEU A 132 -14.27 0.63 37.36
CA LEU A 132 -14.94 1.67 36.61
C LEU A 132 -13.92 2.47 35.78
N LYS A 133 -14.19 2.73 34.49
CA LYS A 133 -13.27 3.42 33.55
C LYS A 133 -12.73 4.74 34.12
N ASP A 134 -13.57 5.48 34.85
CA ASP A 134 -13.22 6.78 35.43
C ASP A 134 -12.36 6.67 36.70
N ASP A 135 -12.41 5.53 37.39
CA ASP A 135 -11.64 5.28 38.61
C ASP A 135 -10.36 4.47 38.36
N LEU A 136 -10.16 3.96 37.16
CA LEU A 136 -9.04 3.07 36.83
C LEU A 136 -7.67 3.73 37.08
N TRP A 137 -7.54 5.03 36.81
CA TRP A 137 -6.31 5.79 37.07
C TRP A 137 -6.02 5.97 38.56
N ARG A 138 -7.08 6.14 39.41
CA ARG A 138 -6.94 6.20 40.88
C ARG A 138 -6.57 4.84 41.46
N HIS A 139 -7.18 3.78 40.92
CA HIS A 139 -6.86 2.41 41.31
C HIS A 139 -5.42 2.07 40.97
N SER A 140 -4.93 2.41 39.78
CA SER A 140 -3.56 2.07 39.31
C SER A 140 -2.48 2.64 40.24
N LYS A 141 -2.67 3.86 40.75
CA LYS A 141 -1.76 4.48 41.76
C LYS A 141 -1.70 3.76 43.10
N LYS A 142 -2.76 2.99 43.43
CA LYS A 142 -2.90 2.26 44.72
C LYS A 142 -2.87 0.74 44.50
N CYS A 143 -2.69 0.26 43.32
CA CYS A 143 -2.71 -1.16 42.97
C CYS A 143 -1.47 -1.85 43.54
N ARG A 144 -1.66 -2.87 44.41
CA ARG A 144 -0.57 -3.65 45.00
C ARG A 144 0.25 -4.48 44.00
N PHE A 145 -0.21 -4.57 42.76
CA PHE A 145 0.39 -5.35 41.67
C PHE A 145 0.97 -4.47 40.56
N ALA A 146 0.91 -3.15 40.72
CA ALA A 146 1.44 -2.23 39.71
C ALA A 146 2.96 -2.06 39.86
N ASP A 147 3.71 -2.20 38.79
CA ASP A 147 5.07 -1.71 38.68
C ASP A 147 5.06 -0.19 38.52
N SER A 148 5.92 0.49 39.27
CA SER A 148 6.00 1.96 39.38
C SER A 148 6.25 2.60 38.01
N GLN A 149 5.38 3.51 37.61
CA GLN A 149 5.45 4.44 36.44
C GLN A 149 4.61 4.09 35.23
N SER A 150 3.29 4.10 35.35
CA SER A 150 2.44 4.15 34.18
C SER A 150 1.57 5.42 34.16
N ASN A 151 1.59 6.13 33.01
CA ASN A 151 0.83 7.35 32.79
C ASN A 151 -0.67 7.03 32.60
N GLU A 152 -1.58 7.89 33.04
CA GLU A 152 -3.05 7.67 33.05
C GLU A 152 -3.59 7.27 31.64
N LYS A 153 -3.12 7.94 30.59
CA LYS A 153 -3.52 7.63 29.20
C LYS A 153 -3.08 6.23 28.76
N THR A 154 -1.96 5.76 29.26
CA THR A 154 -1.40 4.44 28.94
C THR A 154 -2.18 3.31 29.60
N ILE A 155 -2.63 3.51 30.86
CA ILE A 155 -3.36 2.48 31.62
C ILE A 155 -4.73 2.17 31.01
N LYS A 156 -5.51 3.21 30.66
CA LYS A 156 -6.80 2.99 29.96
C LYS A 156 -6.63 2.24 28.63
N LYS A 157 -5.57 2.54 27.88
CA LYS A 157 -5.24 1.83 26.64
C LYS A 157 -4.90 0.36 26.90
N GLN A 158 -4.02 0.09 27.86
CA GLN A 158 -3.63 -1.27 28.24
C GLN A 158 -4.82 -2.11 28.73
N ALA A 159 -5.69 -1.50 29.55
CA ALA A 159 -6.91 -2.14 30.04
C ALA A 159 -7.89 -2.50 28.93
N THR A 160 -8.07 -1.61 27.95
CA THR A 160 -8.90 -1.84 26.77
C THR A 160 -8.32 -2.96 25.89
N LEU A 161 -7.01 -2.95 25.67
CA LEU A 161 -6.32 -4.01 24.92
C LEU A 161 -6.43 -5.37 25.61
N LEU A 162 -6.25 -5.41 26.94
CA LEU A 162 -6.38 -6.63 27.71
C LEU A 162 -7.80 -7.21 27.60
N LEU A 163 -8.83 -6.37 27.69
CA LEU A 163 -10.21 -6.80 27.52
C LEU A 163 -10.45 -7.38 26.12
N HIS A 164 -10.09 -6.64 25.09
CA HIS A 164 -10.28 -7.08 23.69
C HIS A 164 -9.45 -8.31 23.34
N GLY A 165 -8.20 -8.41 23.81
CA GLY A 165 -7.37 -9.60 23.62
C GLY A 165 -7.92 -10.84 24.29
N SER A 166 -8.63 -10.68 25.41
CA SER A 166 -9.21 -11.80 26.18
C SER A 166 -10.62 -12.20 25.72
N THR A 167 -11.37 -11.29 25.11
CA THR A 167 -12.72 -11.58 24.55
C THR A 167 -12.65 -12.25 23.17
N SER A 168 -11.51 -12.19 22.50
CA SER A 168 -11.28 -12.82 21.17
C SER A 168 -10.73 -14.24 21.35
N SER A 169 -11.54 -15.18 21.73
CA SER A 169 -11.14 -16.54 22.13
C SER A 169 -10.65 -17.47 20.99
N SER A 170 -10.46 -16.96 19.77
CA SER A 170 -9.92 -17.75 18.63
C SER A 170 -8.99 -16.98 17.69
N GLU A 171 -8.52 -15.79 18.09
CA GLU A 171 -7.59 -15.04 17.23
C GLU A 171 -6.16 -15.55 17.43
N ASN A 172 -5.52 -15.91 16.32
CA ASN A 172 -4.11 -16.25 16.23
C ASN A 172 -3.24 -15.09 16.79
N GLU A 173 -2.01 -15.41 17.24
CA GLU A 173 -0.98 -14.45 17.67
C GLU A 173 -0.84 -13.23 16.72
N GLU A 174 -1.10 -13.43 15.44
CA GLU A 174 -1.11 -12.42 14.39
C GLU A 174 -2.18 -11.34 14.56
N GLY A 175 -3.40 -11.73 14.97
CA GLY A 175 -4.50 -10.79 15.25
C GLY A 175 -4.21 -9.89 16.44
N ASN A 176 -3.62 -10.45 17.51
CA ASN A 176 -3.20 -9.71 18.70
C ASN A 176 -2.09 -8.69 18.36
N LYS A 177 -1.11 -9.10 17.53
CA LYS A 177 -0.03 -8.23 17.06
C LYS A 177 -0.57 -7.09 16.20
N PHE A 178 -1.54 -7.36 15.32
CA PHE A 178 -2.21 -6.34 14.53
C PHE A 178 -2.94 -5.30 15.41
N ARG A 179 -3.70 -5.75 16.41
CA ARG A 179 -4.40 -4.86 17.33
C ARG A 179 -3.42 -3.94 18.08
N GLN A 180 -2.34 -4.49 18.60
CA GLN A 180 -1.33 -3.75 19.35
C GLN A 180 -0.57 -2.75 18.46
N VAL A 181 -0.10 -3.17 17.28
CA VAL A 181 0.80 -2.36 16.44
C VAL A 181 0.02 -1.36 15.59
N VAL A 182 -1.15 -1.75 15.07
CA VAL A 182 -1.90 -0.96 14.09
C VAL A 182 -3.03 -0.18 14.76
N LEU A 183 -3.97 -0.87 15.45
CA LEU A 183 -5.19 -0.23 15.94
C LEU A 183 -4.93 0.72 17.11
N GLU A 184 -3.95 0.43 17.97
CA GLU A 184 -3.61 1.28 19.12
C GLU A 184 -3.22 2.72 18.73
N GLY A 185 -2.58 2.90 17.56
CA GLY A 185 -2.19 4.20 17.04
C GLY A 185 -3.23 4.89 16.15
N MET A 186 -4.44 4.33 16.01
CA MET A 186 -5.51 4.94 15.20
C MET A 186 -6.36 5.92 16.01
N LYS A 187 -7.02 6.86 15.33
CA LYS A 187 -7.97 7.78 15.96
C LYS A 187 -9.14 6.98 16.53
N LYS A 188 -9.47 7.24 17.79
CA LYS A 188 -10.61 6.60 18.49
C LYS A 188 -11.90 7.28 18.07
N ASP A 189 -12.64 6.64 17.21
CA ASP A 189 -13.94 7.05 16.72
C ASP A 189 -14.76 5.80 16.34
N GLU A 190 -16.01 6.00 15.94
CA GLU A 190 -16.95 4.95 15.53
C GLU A 190 -16.36 4.02 14.44
N VAL A 191 -15.58 4.56 13.50
CA VAL A 191 -14.92 3.77 12.45
C VAL A 191 -13.93 2.77 13.04
N LEU A 192 -13.17 3.16 14.07
CA LEU A 192 -12.27 2.23 14.76
C LEU A 192 -13.05 1.13 15.49
N ASP A 193 -14.17 1.49 16.12
CA ASP A 193 -15.01 0.51 16.83
C ASP A 193 -15.58 -0.52 15.85
N MET A 194 -16.07 -0.09 14.68
CA MET A 194 -16.52 -1.01 13.62
C MET A 194 -15.40 -1.94 13.15
N ILE A 195 -14.20 -1.40 12.87
CA ILE A 195 -13.04 -2.20 12.45
C ILE A 195 -12.67 -3.25 13.52
N THR A 196 -12.70 -2.85 14.78
CA THR A 196 -12.27 -3.71 15.88
C THR A 196 -13.19 -4.91 16.10
N HIS A 197 -14.49 -4.75 15.80
CA HIS A 197 -15.50 -5.80 15.93
C HIS A 197 -15.67 -6.64 14.64
N ASP A 198 -15.16 -6.19 13.51
CA ASP A 198 -15.25 -6.91 12.25
C ASP A 198 -14.09 -7.90 12.08
N LYS A 199 -14.40 -9.20 12.14
CA LYS A 199 -13.40 -10.27 12.04
C LYS A 199 -12.65 -10.27 10.70
N LEU A 200 -13.34 -9.96 9.60
CA LEU A 200 -12.76 -9.98 8.27
C LEU A 200 -11.79 -8.81 8.05
N LEU A 201 -12.14 -7.62 8.58
CA LEU A 201 -11.26 -6.45 8.54
C LEU A 201 -10.02 -6.64 9.43
N VAL A 202 -10.18 -7.24 10.61
CA VAL A 202 -9.04 -7.59 11.48
C VAL A 202 -8.10 -8.57 10.78
N LEU A 203 -8.65 -9.59 10.12
CA LEU A 203 -7.84 -10.57 9.37
C LEU A 203 -7.14 -9.93 8.17
N LEU A 204 -7.81 -9.06 7.41
CA LEU A 204 -7.18 -8.29 6.35
C LEU A 204 -6.01 -7.45 6.90
N GLY A 205 -6.23 -6.77 8.02
CA GLY A 205 -5.21 -5.96 8.68
C GLY A 205 -4.01 -6.76 9.12
N SER A 206 -4.23 -7.94 9.71
CA SER A 206 -3.16 -8.86 10.13
C SER A 206 -2.33 -9.34 8.94
N LYS A 207 -2.98 -9.78 7.86
CA LYS A 207 -2.29 -10.19 6.63
C LYS A 207 -1.51 -9.04 5.97
N LEU A 208 -2.06 -7.82 5.99
CA LEU A 208 -1.36 -6.64 5.48
C LEU A 208 -0.15 -6.27 6.35
N LEU A 209 -0.23 -6.43 7.67
CA LEU A 209 0.88 -6.18 8.59
C LEU A 209 2.03 -7.18 8.36
N ILE A 210 1.71 -8.46 8.17
CA ILE A 210 2.70 -9.51 7.84
C ILE A 210 3.39 -9.19 6.51
N LYS A 211 2.60 -8.88 5.47
CA LYS A 211 3.13 -8.56 4.13
C LYS A 211 4.02 -7.32 4.14
N ASN A 212 3.59 -6.24 4.81
CA ASN A 212 4.24 -4.93 4.72
C ASN A 212 5.30 -4.68 5.81
N GLY A 213 5.32 -5.50 6.86
CA GLY A 213 6.20 -5.32 8.01
C GLY A 213 5.85 -4.09 8.87
N HIS A 214 6.61 -3.93 9.97
CA HIS A 214 6.41 -2.84 10.94
C HIS A 214 6.74 -1.44 10.36
N GLU A 215 7.51 -1.37 9.30
CA GLU A 215 7.94 -0.10 8.69
C GLU A 215 6.79 0.61 7.96
N ARG A 216 5.80 -0.12 7.47
CA ARG A 216 4.67 0.41 6.67
C ARG A 216 3.34 0.38 7.42
N VAL A 217 3.35 0.44 8.73
CA VAL A 217 2.13 0.45 9.58
C VAL A 217 1.16 1.58 9.21
N SER A 218 1.68 2.74 8.82
CA SER A 218 0.84 3.87 8.38
C SER A 218 -0.02 3.52 7.15
N ASN A 219 0.52 2.78 6.20
CA ASN A 219 -0.22 2.34 5.00
C ASN A 219 -1.31 1.31 5.37
N VAL A 220 -0.98 0.40 6.30
CA VAL A 220 -1.97 -0.57 6.82
C VAL A 220 -3.11 0.17 7.53
N ARG A 221 -2.80 1.15 8.40
CA ARG A 221 -3.80 1.99 9.07
C ARG A 221 -4.70 2.70 8.09
N GLN A 222 -4.12 3.33 7.06
CA GLN A 222 -4.90 4.02 6.04
C GLN A 222 -5.86 3.06 5.33
N LYS A 223 -5.37 1.92 4.84
CA LYS A 223 -6.17 0.95 4.07
C LYS A 223 -7.31 0.36 4.91
N ILE A 224 -7.04 -0.02 6.14
CA ILE A 224 -8.08 -0.55 7.05
C ILE A 224 -9.10 0.54 7.40
N ARG A 225 -8.67 1.79 7.57
CA ARG A 225 -9.57 2.89 7.86
C ARG A 225 -10.46 3.24 6.66
N GLU A 226 -9.94 3.15 5.44
CA GLU A 226 -10.72 3.29 4.20
C GLU A 226 -11.85 2.24 4.16
N MET A 227 -11.55 0.99 4.52
CA MET A 227 -12.54 -0.10 4.58
C MET A 227 -13.55 0.07 5.74
N GLY A 228 -13.12 0.54 6.89
CA GLY A 228 -14.03 0.85 8.00
C GLY A 228 -15.01 1.97 7.67
N ARG A 229 -14.58 2.99 6.91
CA ARG A 229 -15.49 4.03 6.40
C ARG A 229 -16.47 3.48 5.38
N LEU A 230 -16.03 2.58 4.51
CA LEU A 230 -16.93 1.89 3.60
C LEU A 230 -17.98 1.09 4.38
N LEU A 231 -17.58 0.31 5.37
CA LEU A 231 -18.51 -0.45 6.19
C LEU A 231 -19.55 0.46 6.87
N GLN A 232 -19.13 1.62 7.39
CA GLN A 232 -20.05 2.63 7.96
C GLN A 232 -21.07 3.15 6.94
N VAL A 233 -20.66 3.36 5.69
CA VAL A 233 -21.58 3.77 4.62
C VAL A 233 -22.51 2.64 4.23
N LEU A 234 -22.01 1.41 4.14
CA LEU A 234 -22.79 0.22 3.77
C LEU A 234 -23.88 -0.09 4.80
N THR A 235 -23.57 -0.06 6.09
CA THR A 235 -24.54 -0.28 7.18
C THR A 235 -25.64 0.78 7.18
N LYS A 236 -25.30 2.05 6.90
CA LYS A 236 -26.27 3.12 6.76
C LYS A 236 -27.13 2.96 5.50
N THR A 237 -26.57 2.43 4.41
CA THR A 237 -27.28 2.25 3.13
C THR A 237 -28.24 1.05 3.18
N ALA A 238 -27.86 -0.01 3.90
CA ALA A 238 -28.67 -1.20 4.07
C ALA A 238 -29.72 -1.09 5.20
N GLU A 239 -29.67 -0.01 6.00
CA GLU A 239 -30.50 0.19 7.22
C GLU A 239 -30.32 -0.95 8.25
N GLU A 240 -29.24 -1.70 8.17
CA GLU A 240 -28.91 -2.85 9.02
C GLU A 240 -27.74 -2.50 9.94
N SER A 241 -27.97 -2.19 11.21
CA SER A 241 -26.95 -1.72 12.15
C SER A 241 -25.97 -2.81 12.65
N SER A 242 -26.26 -4.09 12.44
CA SER A 242 -25.43 -5.21 12.94
C SER A 242 -24.64 -5.95 11.87
N CYS A 243 -24.63 -5.51 10.61
CA CYS A 243 -23.92 -6.17 9.52
C CYS A 243 -22.40 -6.01 9.60
N THR A 244 -21.68 -7.07 9.32
CA THR A 244 -20.23 -7.12 9.16
C THR A 244 -19.82 -6.98 7.70
N MET A 245 -18.55 -6.76 7.41
CA MET A 245 -18.03 -6.73 6.04
C MET A 245 -18.24 -8.07 5.33
N SER A 246 -18.25 -9.19 6.06
CA SER A 246 -18.53 -10.52 5.47
C SER A 246 -19.93 -10.61 4.90
N ASP A 247 -20.93 -9.99 5.55
CA ASP A 247 -22.33 -10.03 5.13
C ASP A 247 -22.59 -9.24 3.84
N PHE A 248 -21.72 -8.28 3.51
CA PHE A 248 -21.78 -7.52 2.26
C PHE A 248 -21.07 -8.19 1.09
N LEU A 249 -20.26 -9.24 1.33
CA LEU A 249 -19.57 -9.98 0.28
C LEU A 249 -20.38 -11.20 -0.16
N THR A 250 -21.60 -10.95 -0.61
CA THR A 250 -22.53 -11.94 -1.18
C THR A 250 -23.10 -11.40 -2.50
N PRO A 251 -23.54 -12.26 -3.43
CA PRO A 251 -24.09 -11.82 -4.72
C PRO A 251 -25.27 -10.86 -4.57
N GLU A 252 -26.16 -11.12 -3.61
CA GLU A 252 -27.38 -10.34 -3.38
C GLU A 252 -27.08 -8.92 -2.93
N LYS A 253 -25.95 -8.70 -2.24
CA LYS A 253 -25.55 -7.38 -1.74
C LYS A 253 -24.54 -6.67 -2.64
N PHE A 254 -24.22 -7.22 -3.80
CA PHE A 254 -23.23 -6.63 -4.73
C PHE A 254 -23.58 -5.20 -5.13
N ASP A 255 -24.83 -4.94 -5.55
CA ASP A 255 -25.28 -3.61 -5.94
C ASP A 255 -25.34 -2.62 -4.76
N VAL A 256 -25.61 -3.10 -3.55
CA VAL A 256 -25.51 -2.29 -2.32
C VAL A 256 -24.07 -1.85 -2.09
N VAL A 257 -23.10 -2.73 -2.34
CA VAL A 257 -21.66 -2.39 -2.23
C VAL A 257 -21.26 -1.38 -3.29
N VAL A 258 -21.70 -1.53 -4.55
CA VAL A 258 -21.47 -0.55 -5.62
C VAL A 258 -22.05 0.82 -5.23
N CYS A 259 -23.30 0.86 -4.77
CA CYS A 259 -23.94 2.08 -4.30
C CYS A 259 -23.19 2.72 -3.12
N GLY A 260 -22.75 1.93 -2.15
CA GLY A 260 -21.98 2.40 -1.00
C GLY A 260 -20.64 3.00 -1.40
N VAL A 261 -19.94 2.40 -2.37
CA VAL A 261 -18.67 2.96 -2.89
C VAL A 261 -18.92 4.25 -3.66
N LYS A 262 -19.97 4.32 -4.45
CA LYS A 262 -20.38 5.57 -5.13
C LYS A 262 -20.67 6.66 -4.09
N LYS A 263 -21.49 6.41 -3.08
CA LYS A 263 -21.75 7.37 -1.97
C LYS A 263 -20.48 7.80 -1.23
N LEU A 264 -19.50 6.92 -1.08
CA LEU A 264 -18.21 7.24 -0.43
C LEU A 264 -17.32 8.14 -1.31
N CYS A 265 -17.42 8.05 -2.63
CA CYS A 265 -16.44 8.58 -3.58
C CYS A 265 -16.99 9.67 -4.52
N ILE A 266 -18.32 9.85 -4.64
CA ILE A 266 -18.96 10.82 -5.52
C ILE A 266 -19.48 12.00 -4.70
N LEU A 267 -19.44 13.21 -5.27
CA LEU A 267 -20.15 14.38 -4.74
C LEU A 267 -21.62 14.28 -5.13
N GLU A 268 -22.51 14.39 -4.15
CA GLU A 268 -23.94 14.40 -4.42
C GLU A 268 -24.31 15.59 -5.31
N GLY A 269 -24.91 15.32 -6.46
CA GLY A 269 -25.52 16.33 -7.35
C GLY A 269 -24.71 16.77 -8.57
N GLU A 270 -23.47 16.34 -8.77
CA GLU A 270 -22.70 16.66 -9.99
C GLU A 270 -22.65 15.48 -10.98
N THR A 271 -23.38 15.59 -12.09
CA THR A 271 -23.21 14.72 -13.26
C THR A 271 -22.56 15.48 -14.40
N VAL A 272 -21.53 14.93 -15.03
CA VAL A 272 -20.93 15.47 -16.24
C VAL A 272 -21.17 14.48 -17.37
N ARG A 273 -21.83 14.94 -18.45
CA ARG A 273 -22.19 14.12 -19.63
C ARG A 273 -22.96 12.82 -19.31
N GLY A 274 -23.82 12.85 -18.28
CA GLY A 274 -24.60 11.68 -17.89
C GLY A 274 -23.84 10.63 -17.06
N CYS A 275 -22.57 10.87 -16.74
CA CYS A 275 -21.76 9.99 -15.89
C CYS A 275 -21.52 10.62 -14.51
N ASP A 276 -21.47 9.78 -13.48
CA ASP A 276 -21.16 10.20 -12.12
C ASP A 276 -19.72 10.75 -12.04
N LYS A 277 -19.54 11.99 -11.59
CA LYS A 277 -18.23 12.59 -11.40
C LYS A 277 -17.67 12.22 -10.03
N TYR A 278 -16.58 11.49 -10.00
CA TYR A 278 -15.96 11.08 -8.76
C TYR A 278 -15.15 12.20 -8.12
N GLU A 279 -15.48 12.57 -6.87
CA GLU A 279 -14.62 13.45 -6.06
C GLU A 279 -13.30 12.77 -5.71
N ARG A 280 -13.37 11.47 -5.38
CA ARG A 280 -12.24 10.65 -4.93
C ARG A 280 -12.02 9.42 -5.80
N PRO A 281 -11.71 9.59 -7.10
CA PRO A 281 -11.62 8.46 -8.04
C PRO A 281 -10.54 7.44 -7.64
N ALA A 282 -9.38 7.89 -7.17
CA ALA A 282 -8.33 7.00 -6.69
C ALA A 282 -8.74 6.17 -5.46
N LEU A 283 -9.69 6.65 -4.63
CA LEU A 283 -10.23 5.87 -3.51
C LEU A 283 -11.15 4.77 -4.02
N ALA A 284 -12.00 5.05 -5.02
CA ALA A 284 -12.90 4.06 -5.61
C ALA A 284 -12.10 2.86 -6.17
N LEU A 285 -11.03 3.11 -6.93
CA LEU A 285 -10.14 2.07 -7.46
C LEU A 285 -9.50 1.25 -6.34
N LYS A 286 -8.92 1.90 -5.31
CA LYS A 286 -8.30 1.21 -4.17
C LYS A 286 -9.29 0.36 -3.38
N VAL A 287 -10.50 0.83 -3.22
CA VAL A 287 -11.58 0.11 -2.53
C VAL A 287 -11.97 -1.12 -3.32
N GLY A 288 -12.14 -1.03 -4.64
CA GLY A 288 -12.42 -2.18 -5.50
C GLY A 288 -11.38 -3.29 -5.36
N HIS A 289 -10.09 -2.97 -5.49
CA HIS A 289 -9.02 -3.94 -5.27
C HIS A 289 -9.04 -4.55 -3.85
N THR A 290 -9.41 -3.76 -2.84
CA THR A 290 -9.46 -4.27 -1.46
C THR A 290 -10.66 -5.17 -1.22
N LEU A 291 -11.82 -4.89 -1.83
CA LEU A 291 -13.00 -5.75 -1.81
C LEU A 291 -12.72 -7.10 -2.47
N LYS A 292 -12.05 -7.11 -3.64
CA LYS A 292 -11.60 -8.35 -4.29
C LYS A 292 -10.72 -9.19 -3.36
N LYS A 293 -9.78 -8.56 -2.66
CA LYS A 293 -8.91 -9.23 -1.68
C LYS A 293 -9.68 -9.73 -0.46
N LEU A 294 -10.68 -8.99 0.03
CA LEU A 294 -11.53 -9.43 1.13
C LEU A 294 -12.35 -10.66 0.75
N ALA A 295 -12.94 -10.69 -0.46
CA ALA A 295 -13.63 -11.87 -0.97
C ALA A 295 -12.70 -13.10 -1.04
N GLN A 296 -11.46 -12.95 -1.53
CA GLN A 296 -10.46 -14.00 -1.53
C GLN A 296 -10.10 -14.50 -0.11
N ILE A 297 -10.01 -13.58 0.86
CA ILE A 297 -9.77 -13.95 2.26
C ILE A 297 -10.96 -14.72 2.84
N LYS A 298 -12.21 -14.31 2.53
CA LYS A 298 -13.44 -14.97 2.94
C LYS A 298 -13.50 -16.38 2.37
N ILE A 299 -13.23 -16.58 1.07
CA ILE A 299 -13.13 -17.90 0.42
C ILE A 299 -12.11 -18.78 1.16
N GLY A 300 -10.92 -18.26 1.45
CA GLY A 300 -9.89 -19.00 2.17
C GLY A 300 -10.26 -19.37 3.61
N GLN A 301 -11.09 -18.57 4.30
CA GLN A 301 -11.63 -18.91 5.61
C GLN A 301 -12.73 -19.99 5.50
N ALA A 302 -13.67 -19.83 4.59
CA ALA A 302 -14.74 -20.77 4.33
C ALA A 302 -14.20 -22.17 4.00
N LEU A 303 -13.14 -22.25 3.17
CA LEU A 303 -12.43 -23.50 2.88
C LEU A 303 -11.85 -24.17 4.15
N ARG A 304 -11.26 -23.40 5.07
CA ARG A 304 -10.70 -23.94 6.32
C ARG A 304 -11.79 -24.41 7.30
N ASN A 305 -12.91 -23.72 7.27
CA ASN A 305 -14.06 -24.02 8.14
C ASN A 305 -15.01 -25.05 7.54
N HIS A 306 -14.75 -25.54 6.31
CA HIS A 306 -15.62 -26.42 5.55
C HIS A 306 -17.03 -25.86 5.35
N ASP A 307 -17.16 -24.52 5.24
CA ASP A 307 -18.41 -23.83 4.97
C ASP A 307 -18.56 -23.58 3.47
N GLU A 308 -19.26 -24.53 2.82
CA GLU A 308 -19.45 -24.54 1.38
C GLU A 308 -20.37 -23.39 0.91
N LYS A 309 -21.35 -23.01 1.73
CA LYS A 309 -22.25 -21.91 1.42
C LYS A 309 -21.49 -20.57 1.41
N GLU A 310 -20.77 -20.28 2.48
CA GLU A 310 -19.99 -19.04 2.59
C GLU A 310 -18.92 -18.96 1.48
N ARG A 311 -18.34 -20.10 1.09
CA ARG A 311 -17.39 -20.20 -0.02
C ARG A 311 -18.06 -19.82 -1.34
N THR A 312 -19.18 -20.46 -1.67
CA THR A 312 -19.92 -20.26 -2.93
C THR A 312 -20.40 -18.81 -3.04
N ASP A 313 -20.95 -18.23 -1.98
CA ASP A 313 -21.39 -16.84 -1.95
C ASP A 313 -20.24 -15.87 -2.25
N ALA A 314 -19.06 -16.08 -1.65
CA ALA A 314 -17.90 -15.25 -1.87
C ALA A 314 -17.26 -15.43 -3.26
N GLU A 315 -17.29 -16.65 -3.82
CA GLU A 315 -16.85 -16.95 -5.19
C GLU A 315 -17.77 -16.27 -6.22
N ASN A 316 -19.09 -16.34 -6.02
CA ASN A 316 -20.08 -15.70 -6.87
C ASN A 316 -19.97 -14.15 -6.79
N TYR A 317 -19.76 -13.59 -5.59
CA TYR A 317 -19.48 -12.17 -5.43
C TYR A 317 -18.21 -11.76 -6.22
N LEU A 318 -17.16 -12.57 -6.15
CA LEU A 318 -15.91 -12.30 -6.88
C LEU A 318 -16.11 -12.36 -8.40
N THR A 319 -16.97 -13.25 -8.88
CA THR A 319 -17.34 -13.33 -10.30
C THR A 319 -18.04 -12.05 -10.74
N LEU A 320 -19.10 -11.62 -10.04
CA LEU A 320 -19.78 -10.34 -10.31
C LEU A 320 -18.82 -9.16 -10.26
N HIS A 321 -17.91 -9.15 -9.27
CA HIS A 321 -16.90 -8.10 -9.15
C HIS A 321 -15.93 -8.08 -10.35
N ASN A 322 -15.56 -9.24 -10.92
CA ASN A 322 -14.68 -9.29 -12.08
C ASN A 322 -15.39 -8.84 -13.37
N ASP A 323 -16.67 -9.17 -13.49
CA ASP A 323 -17.42 -8.95 -14.72
C ASP A 323 -18.03 -7.54 -14.78
N GLU A 324 -18.57 -7.02 -13.68
CA GLU A 324 -19.38 -5.79 -13.68
C GLU A 324 -18.73 -4.59 -13.00
N TRP A 325 -17.70 -4.80 -12.13
CA TRP A 325 -17.11 -3.70 -11.37
C TRP A 325 -16.44 -2.65 -12.25
N CYS A 326 -15.85 -3.08 -13.37
CA CYS A 326 -15.21 -2.19 -14.31
C CYS A 326 -16.23 -1.19 -14.85
N GLU A 327 -17.32 -1.67 -15.38
CA GLU A 327 -18.38 -0.83 -15.95
C GLU A 327 -19.05 0.06 -14.92
N LYS A 328 -19.39 -0.49 -13.73
CA LYS A 328 -20.16 0.23 -12.70
C LYS A 328 -19.34 1.25 -11.90
N VAL A 329 -18.00 1.07 -11.78
CA VAL A 329 -17.16 1.88 -10.88
C VAL A 329 -15.84 2.29 -11.52
N SER A 330 -15.01 1.34 -12.05
CA SER A 330 -13.63 1.65 -12.38
C SER A 330 -13.50 2.54 -13.60
N SER A 331 -14.25 2.30 -14.69
CA SER A 331 -14.23 3.10 -15.92
C SER A 331 -14.56 4.57 -15.64
N HIS A 332 -15.61 4.84 -14.86
CA HIS A 332 -15.99 6.20 -14.47
C HIS A 332 -14.92 6.89 -13.61
N ALA A 333 -14.31 6.15 -12.67
CA ALA A 333 -13.24 6.68 -11.84
C ALA A 333 -11.98 6.99 -12.67
N ILE A 334 -11.62 6.13 -13.64
CA ILE A 334 -10.50 6.32 -14.57
C ILE A 334 -10.77 7.51 -15.49
N SER A 335 -11.96 7.61 -16.07
CA SER A 335 -12.36 8.76 -16.91
C SER A 335 -12.20 10.08 -16.16
N THR A 336 -12.70 10.14 -14.90
CA THR A 336 -12.51 11.33 -14.04
C THR A 336 -11.03 11.65 -13.78
N LEU A 337 -10.18 10.64 -13.60
CA LEU A 337 -8.74 10.84 -13.43
C LEU A 337 -8.09 11.35 -14.71
N SER A 338 -8.48 10.82 -15.86
CA SER A 338 -7.99 11.23 -17.18
C SER A 338 -8.40 12.66 -17.50
N GLU A 339 -9.66 13.04 -17.26
CA GLU A 339 -10.12 14.42 -17.40
C GLU A 339 -9.36 15.39 -16.49
N ARG A 340 -9.14 15.01 -15.22
CA ARG A 340 -8.33 15.83 -14.29
C ARG A 340 -6.89 15.96 -14.75
N LYS A 341 -6.32 14.92 -15.34
CA LYS A 341 -4.98 14.96 -15.90
C LYS A 341 -4.93 15.87 -17.15
N PHE A 342 -5.92 15.77 -18.03
CA PHE A 342 -6.03 16.59 -19.23
C PHE A 342 -6.23 18.07 -18.89
N ASN A 343 -7.13 18.39 -17.94
CA ASN A 343 -7.42 19.75 -17.51
C ASN A 343 -6.37 20.33 -16.55
N ASN A 344 -5.42 19.53 -16.08
CA ASN A 344 -4.35 20.02 -15.22
C ASN A 344 -3.28 20.64 -16.13
N PRO A 345 -3.05 21.95 -16.05
CA PRO A 345 -2.02 22.56 -16.88
C PRO A 345 -0.67 21.89 -16.63
N ASP A 346 0.08 21.60 -17.69
CA ASP A 346 1.42 21.03 -17.61
C ASP A 346 2.39 22.06 -17.02
N ILE A 347 2.36 22.18 -15.70
CA ILE A 347 3.11 23.17 -14.97
C ILE A 347 4.41 22.55 -14.49
N LEU A 348 5.49 22.84 -15.21
CA LEU A 348 6.84 22.55 -14.77
C LEU A 348 7.31 23.62 -13.77
N PRO A 349 8.21 23.26 -12.84
CA PRO A 349 8.89 24.24 -12.01
C PRO A 349 9.64 25.26 -12.87
N LEU A 350 9.63 26.53 -12.46
CA LEU A 350 10.41 27.54 -13.12
C LEU A 350 11.91 27.28 -12.91
N THR A 351 12.70 27.48 -13.95
CA THR A 351 14.16 27.30 -13.88
C THR A 351 14.77 28.23 -12.84
N GLU A 352 14.30 29.48 -12.78
CA GLU A 352 14.69 30.49 -11.81
C GLU A 352 14.45 30.05 -10.37
N ASP A 353 13.29 29.43 -10.12
CA ASP A 353 12.94 28.88 -8.81
C ASP A 353 13.86 27.72 -8.41
N ILE A 354 14.24 26.86 -9.35
CA ILE A 354 15.19 25.77 -9.10
C ILE A 354 16.57 26.34 -8.72
N VAL A 355 17.02 27.36 -9.44
CA VAL A 355 18.31 28.03 -9.19
C VAL A 355 18.26 28.77 -7.84
N CYS A 356 17.17 29.49 -7.56
CA CYS A 356 16.95 30.17 -6.30
C CYS A 356 16.95 29.18 -5.11
N LEU A 357 16.21 28.10 -5.22
CA LEU A 357 16.19 27.05 -4.20
C LEU A 357 17.58 26.45 -3.96
N ARG A 358 18.34 26.19 -5.03
CA ARG A 358 19.72 25.70 -4.90
C ARG A 358 20.61 26.66 -4.14
N LYS A 359 20.58 27.98 -4.46
CA LYS A 359 21.36 29.01 -3.76
C LYS A 359 20.98 29.03 -2.28
N TYR A 360 19.70 29.14 -1.97
CA TYR A 360 19.18 29.13 -0.62
C TYR A 360 19.66 27.89 0.18
N LEU A 361 19.57 26.71 -0.40
CA LEU A 361 20.00 25.46 0.25
C LEU A 361 21.50 25.48 0.58
N LEU A 362 22.36 25.96 -0.34
CA LEU A 362 23.80 26.00 -0.13
C LEU A 362 24.18 26.99 0.98
N GLU A 363 23.55 28.16 1.00
CA GLU A 363 23.82 29.19 2.00
C GLU A 363 23.33 28.80 3.38
N GLU A 364 22.09 28.29 3.44
CA GLU A 364 21.44 27.94 4.70
C GLU A 364 22.06 26.71 5.35
N MET A 365 22.45 25.66 4.54
CA MET A 365 23.17 24.50 5.07
C MET A 365 24.47 24.93 5.75
N LYS A 366 25.27 25.86 5.14
CA LYS A 366 26.51 26.35 5.73
C LYS A 366 26.26 27.08 7.05
N LYS A 367 25.24 27.95 7.11
CA LYS A 367 24.88 28.67 8.34
C LYS A 367 24.53 27.71 9.46
N VAL A 368 23.64 26.76 9.17
CA VAL A 368 23.13 25.78 10.15
C VAL A 368 24.23 24.83 10.62
N GLN A 369 25.17 24.44 9.74
CA GLN A 369 26.34 23.64 10.12
C GLN A 369 27.25 24.38 11.12
N VAL A 370 27.50 25.66 10.89
CA VAL A 370 28.29 26.51 11.82
C VAL A 370 27.56 26.62 13.17
N GLU A 371 26.24 26.78 13.17
CA GLU A 371 25.44 26.87 14.38
C GLU A 371 25.46 25.54 15.15
N LEU A 372 25.25 24.41 14.47
CA LEU A 372 25.26 23.08 15.10
C LEU A 372 26.65 22.76 15.71
N ASN A 373 27.73 23.14 15.04
CA ASN A 373 29.08 22.93 15.56
C ASN A 373 29.43 23.81 16.78
N LYS A 374 28.76 24.97 16.93
CA LYS A 374 28.93 25.83 18.11
C LYS A 374 28.17 25.32 19.35
N GLN A 375 27.07 24.63 19.18
CA GLN A 375 26.21 24.11 20.26
C GLN A 375 25.97 22.61 20.11
N PRO A 376 26.96 21.74 20.35
CA PRO A 376 26.88 20.34 19.91
C PRO A 376 25.95 19.45 20.72
N SER A 377 25.46 19.82 21.88
CA SER A 377 25.01 18.79 22.84
C SER A 377 23.51 18.60 23.05
N SER A 378 22.59 19.40 22.48
CA SER A 378 21.16 19.19 22.71
C SER A 378 20.17 19.85 21.75
N ASP A 379 20.60 20.59 20.75
CA ASP A 379 19.65 21.26 19.86
C ASP A 379 19.10 20.32 18.79
N THR A 380 18.06 19.59 19.18
CA THR A 380 17.30 18.70 18.31
C THR A 380 16.65 19.44 17.13
N SER A 381 16.38 20.75 17.27
CA SER A 381 15.71 21.56 16.24
C SER A 381 16.66 21.92 15.11
N THR A 382 17.87 22.36 15.43
CA THR A 382 18.94 22.71 14.49
C THR A 382 19.43 21.46 13.74
N TRP A 383 19.62 20.33 14.45
CA TRP A 383 19.95 19.07 13.80
C TRP A 383 18.87 18.63 12.80
N ARG A 384 17.60 18.67 13.21
CA ARG A 384 16.47 18.32 12.35
C ARG A 384 16.39 19.24 11.14
N TYR A 385 16.62 20.53 11.31
CA TYR A 385 16.59 21.51 10.24
C TYR A 385 17.71 21.26 9.22
N LEU A 386 18.93 20.99 9.68
CA LEU A 386 20.04 20.59 8.80
C LEU A 386 19.73 19.30 8.05
N ALA A 387 19.13 18.30 8.73
CA ALA A 387 18.71 17.06 8.08
C ALA A 387 17.63 17.30 7.00
N GLN A 388 16.70 18.22 7.20
CA GLN A 388 15.69 18.60 6.20
C GLN A 388 16.31 19.35 5.02
N LEU A 389 17.26 20.26 5.25
CA LEU A 389 18.00 20.97 4.19
C LEU A 389 18.81 20.00 3.34
N ALA A 390 19.59 19.09 3.97
CA ALA A 390 20.40 18.09 3.28
C ALA A 390 19.52 17.12 2.49
N LEU A 391 18.42 16.62 3.08
CA LEU A 391 17.45 15.77 2.39
C LEU A 391 16.87 16.47 1.16
N CYS A 392 16.48 17.73 1.31
CA CYS A 392 15.96 18.55 0.23
C CYS A 392 17.01 18.73 -0.89
N ARG A 393 18.25 19.04 -0.53
CA ARG A 393 19.37 19.22 -1.46
C ARG A 393 19.66 17.95 -2.27
N VAL A 394 19.68 16.79 -1.62
CA VAL A 394 19.86 15.49 -2.28
C VAL A 394 18.69 15.19 -3.23
N CYS A 395 17.44 15.42 -2.80
CA CYS A 395 16.26 15.22 -3.64
C CYS A 395 16.25 16.12 -4.88
N VAL A 396 16.59 17.42 -4.70
CA VAL A 396 16.59 18.42 -5.77
C VAL A 396 17.69 18.13 -6.78
N PHE A 397 18.89 17.77 -6.35
CA PHE A 397 19.99 17.47 -7.27
C PHE A 397 19.76 16.18 -8.07
N ASN A 398 19.42 15.09 -7.38
CA ASN A 398 19.28 13.77 -7.99
C ASN A 398 17.91 13.57 -8.68
N ARG A 399 16.97 14.49 -8.54
CA ARG A 399 15.60 14.32 -9.04
C ARG A 399 14.94 13.03 -8.56
N ARG A 400 15.27 12.62 -7.33
CA ARG A 400 14.77 11.38 -6.71
C ARG A 400 13.43 11.56 -6.04
N ARG A 401 12.71 10.44 -5.85
CA ARG A 401 11.51 10.44 -5.00
C ARG A 401 11.90 10.72 -3.56
N GLY A 402 11.22 11.69 -2.94
CA GLY A 402 11.53 12.09 -1.57
C GLY A 402 11.40 10.97 -0.52
N GLY A 403 10.54 9.97 -0.78
CA GLY A 403 10.43 8.78 0.05
C GLY A 403 11.68 7.89 -0.03
N GLU A 404 12.17 7.61 -1.23
CA GLU A 404 13.36 6.77 -1.45
C GLU A 404 14.61 7.37 -0.76
N VAL A 405 14.82 8.68 -0.91
CA VAL A 405 15.97 9.35 -0.25
C VAL A 405 15.79 9.43 1.26
N GLY A 406 14.55 9.68 1.74
CA GLY A 406 14.26 9.70 3.18
C GLY A 406 14.50 8.35 3.86
N GLU A 407 14.29 7.25 3.15
CA GLU A 407 14.55 5.87 3.61
C GLU A 407 16.02 5.44 3.48
N MET A 408 16.93 6.33 3.07
CA MET A 408 18.38 6.02 2.99
C MET A 408 18.89 5.51 4.34
N LEU A 409 19.56 4.35 4.32
CA LEU A 409 20.14 3.78 5.52
C LEU A 409 21.45 4.47 5.88
N LEU A 410 21.74 4.57 7.17
CA LEU A 410 23.00 5.08 7.66
C LEU A 410 24.19 4.22 7.18
N THR A 411 24.01 2.91 7.18
CA THR A 411 25.02 1.95 6.68
C THR A 411 25.32 2.17 5.20
N SER A 412 24.32 2.35 4.36
CA SER A 412 24.52 2.64 2.93
C SER A 412 25.33 3.93 2.70
N TYR A 413 25.13 4.94 3.54
CA TYR A 413 25.94 6.16 3.48
C TYR A 413 27.39 5.92 3.96
N GLN A 414 27.59 5.13 5.01
CA GLN A 414 28.91 4.80 5.56
C GLN A 414 29.73 3.93 4.61
N GLU A 415 29.09 3.03 3.87
CA GLU A 415 29.70 2.12 2.90
C GLU A 415 29.87 2.74 1.50
N ARG A 416 29.53 4.03 1.32
CA ARG A 416 29.67 4.73 0.04
C ARG A 416 31.07 4.64 -0.52
N ASN A 417 31.20 4.53 -1.83
CA ASN A 417 32.48 4.46 -2.56
C ASN A 417 33.39 3.24 -2.24
N MET A 418 32.87 2.21 -1.57
CA MET A 418 33.66 0.99 -1.31
C MET A 418 33.96 0.20 -2.59
N GLU A 419 33.09 0.28 -3.60
CA GLU A 419 33.29 -0.35 -4.90
C GLU A 419 33.95 0.65 -5.86
N GLN A 420 35.22 0.46 -6.16
CA GLN A 420 35.90 1.17 -7.23
C GLN A 420 35.46 0.55 -8.56
N GLY A 421 35.07 1.40 -9.55
CA GLY A 421 34.72 0.95 -10.89
C GLY A 421 35.87 0.16 -11.56
N SER A 422 35.53 -0.67 -12.56
CA SER A 422 36.53 -1.42 -13.33
C SER A 422 37.57 -0.47 -13.95
N LYS A 423 38.86 -0.84 -13.85
CA LYS A 423 39.95 -0.04 -14.39
C LYS A 423 39.81 0.18 -15.90
N GLU A 424 39.26 -0.80 -16.62
CA GLU A 424 39.01 -0.74 -18.05
C GLU A 424 37.98 0.35 -18.35
N LEU A 425 36.86 0.42 -17.61
CA LEU A 425 35.85 1.45 -17.79
C LEU A 425 36.41 2.84 -17.49
N ILE A 426 37.19 2.99 -16.41
CA ILE A 426 37.80 4.27 -16.03
C ILE A 426 38.79 4.74 -17.10
N SER A 427 39.52 3.82 -17.75
CA SER A 427 40.47 4.19 -18.83
C SER A 427 39.76 4.83 -20.05
N CYS A 428 38.54 4.39 -20.35
CA CYS A 428 37.74 4.86 -21.50
C CYS A 428 37.04 6.21 -21.25
N LEU A 429 37.05 6.72 -20.03
CA LEU A 429 36.39 7.98 -19.69
C LEU A 429 37.17 9.22 -20.18
N GLU A 430 36.42 10.23 -20.54
CA GLU A 430 36.96 11.57 -20.87
C GLU A 430 37.61 12.23 -19.62
N PRO A 431 38.58 13.15 -19.82
CA PRO A 431 39.25 13.82 -18.70
C PRO A 431 38.28 14.53 -17.73
N ILE A 432 37.19 15.11 -18.24
CA ILE A 432 36.15 15.74 -17.42
C ILE A 432 35.36 14.74 -16.59
N GLU A 433 35.06 13.57 -17.16
CA GLU A 433 34.35 12.50 -16.48
C GLU A 433 35.18 11.92 -15.33
N LYS A 434 36.49 11.73 -15.56
CA LYS A 434 37.43 11.33 -14.51
C LYS A 434 37.45 12.33 -13.34
N LYS A 435 37.48 13.62 -13.63
CA LYS A 435 37.38 14.69 -12.59
C LYS A 435 36.05 14.67 -11.85
N LEU A 436 34.95 14.33 -12.52
CA LEU A 436 33.64 14.18 -11.87
C LEU A 436 33.63 13.00 -10.93
N MET A 437 34.22 11.85 -11.31
CA MET A 437 34.36 10.68 -10.44
C MET A 437 35.18 10.97 -9.19
N GLU A 438 36.20 11.82 -9.27
CA GLU A 438 37.01 12.20 -8.11
C GLU A 438 36.25 13.12 -7.13
N ARG A 439 35.32 13.94 -7.63
CA ARG A 439 34.60 14.97 -6.85
C ARG A 439 33.26 14.52 -6.32
N LEU A 440 32.65 13.54 -6.94
CA LEU A 440 31.31 13.07 -6.62
C LEU A 440 31.37 11.73 -5.90
N GLN A 441 30.46 11.52 -4.97
CA GLN A 441 30.32 10.26 -4.26
C GLN A 441 29.01 9.59 -4.63
N LEU A 442 28.98 8.26 -4.62
CA LEU A 442 27.83 7.47 -4.96
C LEU A 442 27.33 6.68 -3.74
N VAL A 443 26.03 6.73 -3.50
CA VAL A 443 25.35 5.93 -2.49
C VAL A 443 24.25 5.14 -3.18
N ASP A 444 24.24 3.82 -2.98
CA ASP A 444 23.17 2.99 -3.46
C ASP A 444 22.05 2.88 -2.42
N ILE A 445 20.83 3.21 -2.85
CA ILE A 445 19.65 3.11 -1.99
C ILE A 445 18.63 2.12 -2.56
N MET A 446 17.75 1.65 -1.71
CA MET A 446 16.65 0.79 -2.12
C MET A 446 15.50 1.65 -2.68
N GLY A 447 15.25 1.56 -3.97
CA GLY A 447 14.12 2.21 -4.64
C GLY A 447 12.83 1.37 -4.64
N LYS A 448 11.82 1.86 -5.33
CA LYS A 448 10.54 1.13 -5.54
C LYS A 448 10.81 -0.27 -6.13
N ARG A 449 10.11 -1.31 -5.66
CA ARG A 449 10.29 -2.72 -6.02
C ARG A 449 11.69 -3.27 -5.65
N LYS A 450 12.29 -2.76 -4.55
CA LYS A 450 13.59 -3.19 -4.04
C LYS A 450 14.74 -3.10 -5.06
N ARG A 451 14.60 -2.25 -6.08
CA ARG A 451 15.67 -2.03 -7.06
C ARG A 451 16.78 -1.19 -6.46
N LYS A 452 18.03 -1.55 -6.70
CA LYS A 452 19.19 -0.75 -6.38
C LYS A 452 19.16 0.54 -7.21
N VAL A 453 19.29 1.70 -6.59
CA VAL A 453 19.12 3.00 -7.22
C VAL A 453 20.22 3.93 -6.76
N PRO A 454 21.02 4.51 -7.68
CA PRO A 454 22.14 5.36 -7.31
C PRO A 454 21.68 6.76 -6.86
N VAL A 455 22.36 7.32 -5.86
CA VAL A 455 22.26 8.71 -5.42
C VAL A 455 23.64 9.33 -5.47
N ILE A 456 23.80 10.37 -6.25
CA ILE A 456 25.05 11.10 -6.42
C ILE A 456 25.11 12.22 -5.37
N LEU A 457 26.21 12.32 -4.65
CA LEU A 457 26.47 13.32 -3.63
C LEU A 457 27.58 14.27 -4.08
N THR A 458 27.32 15.56 -3.98
CA THR A 458 28.31 16.64 -4.16
C THR A 458 29.01 16.96 -2.84
N ALA A 459 30.14 17.64 -2.86
CA ALA A 459 30.91 17.95 -1.66
C ALA A 459 30.10 18.66 -0.57
N ASP A 460 29.25 19.63 -0.94
CA ASP A 460 28.35 20.34 -0.02
C ASP A 460 27.37 19.40 0.69
N MET A 461 26.90 18.37 0.01
CA MET A 461 26.02 17.36 0.61
C MET A 461 26.79 16.47 1.58
N VAL A 462 27.98 16.02 1.20
CA VAL A 462 28.85 15.17 2.04
C VAL A 462 29.22 15.91 3.33
N GLU A 463 29.65 17.16 3.24
CA GLU A 463 29.95 18.00 4.41
C GLU A 463 28.76 18.12 5.37
N ALA A 464 27.57 18.36 4.83
CA ALA A 464 26.35 18.46 5.64
C ALA A 464 25.97 17.12 6.28
N LEU A 465 26.10 16.01 5.56
CA LEU A 465 25.76 14.68 6.06
C LEU A 465 26.78 14.18 7.09
N ASP A 466 28.06 14.47 6.92
CA ASP A 466 29.10 14.16 7.88
C ASP A 466 28.93 14.97 9.17
N CYS A 467 28.56 16.27 9.05
CA CYS A 467 28.18 17.11 10.20
C CYS A 467 26.96 16.54 10.93
N LEU A 468 25.93 16.10 10.22
CA LEU A 468 24.77 15.44 10.84
C LEU A 468 25.16 14.17 11.60
N ASN A 469 26.04 13.35 11.03
CA ASN A 469 26.47 12.10 11.63
C ASN A 469 27.34 12.29 12.86
N SER A 470 28.21 13.31 12.89
CA SER A 470 29.04 13.65 14.06
C SER A 470 28.21 14.02 15.29
N HIS A 471 27.05 14.66 15.09
CA HIS A 471 26.13 15.05 16.17
C HIS A 471 24.97 14.07 16.40
N ARG A 472 24.90 12.99 15.59
CA ARG A 472 23.78 12.06 15.61
C ARG A 472 23.54 11.38 16.94
N SER A 473 24.60 10.92 17.61
CA SER A 473 24.50 10.15 18.87
C SER A 473 23.81 10.91 20.00
N ALA A 474 23.85 12.25 19.97
CA ALA A 474 23.23 13.10 20.98
C ALA A 474 21.72 13.25 20.81
N VAL A 475 21.19 13.09 19.59
CA VAL A 475 19.81 13.47 19.26
C VAL A 475 18.95 12.33 18.69
N VAL A 476 19.57 11.29 18.14
CA VAL A 476 18.88 10.16 17.48
C VAL A 476 19.06 8.86 18.26
N SER A 477 17.98 8.13 18.46
CA SER A 477 18.03 6.79 19.08
C SER A 477 18.96 5.85 18.31
N PRO A 478 19.84 5.08 18.99
CA PRO A 478 20.72 4.09 18.35
C PRO A 478 19.96 3.04 17.52
N ALA A 479 18.71 2.76 17.88
CA ALA A 479 17.85 1.82 17.15
C ALA A 479 17.37 2.34 15.80
N ASN A 480 17.49 3.65 15.52
CA ASN A 480 17.06 4.22 14.26
C ASN A 480 18.12 4.05 13.18
N LYS A 481 17.80 3.24 12.17
CA LYS A 481 18.70 2.86 11.07
C LYS A 481 18.82 3.87 9.92
N TYR A 482 17.93 4.88 9.88
CA TYR A 482 17.87 5.82 8.75
C TYR A 482 18.86 6.97 8.91
N LEU A 483 19.49 7.37 7.81
CA LEU A 483 20.38 8.56 7.76
C LEU A 483 19.59 9.80 8.17
N PHE A 484 18.43 10.02 7.57
CA PHE A 484 17.51 11.12 7.85
C PHE A 484 16.47 10.72 8.90
N ALA A 485 16.94 10.39 10.09
CA ALA A 485 16.11 9.89 11.18
C ALA A 485 15.05 10.91 11.63
N ALA A 486 13.85 10.41 11.97
CA ALA A 486 12.86 11.18 12.70
C ALA A 486 13.21 11.20 14.20
N LEU A 487 13.13 12.36 14.83
CA LEU A 487 13.48 12.57 16.26
C LEU A 487 12.34 12.14 17.21
N SER A 488 11.14 11.90 16.70
CA SER A 488 10.05 11.35 17.50
C SER A 488 10.35 9.89 17.88
N THR A 489 9.78 9.42 18.94
CA THR A 489 9.99 8.10 19.61
C THR A 489 9.94 6.85 18.71
N SER A 490 9.78 7.00 17.41
CA SER A 490 9.65 5.89 16.46
C SER A 490 10.93 5.74 15.63
N ASN A 491 11.21 4.52 15.20
CA ASN A 491 12.22 4.18 14.20
C ASN A 491 11.79 4.68 12.81
N GLY A 492 11.48 5.97 12.69
CA GLY A 492 11.00 6.60 11.46
C GLY A 492 12.05 7.48 10.80
N HIS A 493 11.76 7.92 9.58
CA HIS A 493 12.61 8.82 8.80
C HIS A 493 11.87 10.13 8.45
N LEU A 494 12.61 11.17 8.08
CA LEU A 494 12.07 12.42 7.56
C LEU A 494 11.48 12.18 6.17
N LYS A 495 10.35 12.81 5.90
CA LYS A 495 9.71 12.71 4.60
C LYS A 495 10.23 13.80 3.68
N GLY A 496 10.82 13.41 2.55
CA GLY A 496 11.39 14.36 1.60
C GLY A 496 10.36 15.33 1.00
N TRP A 497 9.09 14.91 0.91
CA TRP A 497 8.01 15.80 0.46
C TRP A 497 7.75 16.93 1.46
N ASP A 498 7.65 16.61 2.75
CA ASP A 498 7.41 17.61 3.80
C ASP A 498 8.59 18.60 3.88
N ALA A 499 9.83 18.08 3.80
CA ALA A 499 11.04 18.88 3.79
C ALA A 499 11.07 19.84 2.60
N LEU A 500 10.86 19.33 1.38
CA LEU A 500 10.87 20.12 0.16
C LEU A 500 9.79 21.22 0.17
N ASN A 501 8.57 20.89 0.59
CA ASN A 501 7.48 21.86 0.69
C ASN A 501 7.81 23.00 1.68
N MET A 502 8.29 22.64 2.88
CA MET A 502 8.65 23.62 3.91
C MET A 502 9.81 24.53 3.46
N ILE A 503 10.87 23.95 2.89
CA ILE A 503 12.04 24.71 2.46
C ILE A 503 11.72 25.61 1.26
N SER A 504 10.93 25.13 0.30
CA SER A 504 10.50 25.91 -0.87
C SER A 504 9.71 27.17 -0.48
N GLN A 505 8.88 27.08 0.57
CA GLN A 505 8.17 28.24 1.11
C GLN A 505 9.12 29.25 1.77
N LYS A 506 10.15 28.76 2.49
CA LYS A 506 11.16 29.63 3.13
C LYS A 506 12.12 30.29 2.16
N ALA A 507 12.38 29.67 1.02
CA ALA A 507 13.34 30.14 0.03
C ALA A 507 12.83 31.33 -0.82
N GLY A 508 11.58 31.78 -0.65
CA GLY A 508 11.04 32.94 -1.35
C GLY A 508 10.83 32.70 -2.85
N LEU A 509 10.50 31.52 -3.26
CA LEU A 509 10.27 31.14 -4.67
C LEU A 509 9.01 31.83 -5.22
N GLN A 510 8.94 32.03 -6.55
CA GLN A 510 7.76 32.59 -7.22
C GLN A 510 6.59 31.59 -7.17
N LYS A 511 6.86 30.29 -7.41
CA LYS A 511 5.85 29.22 -7.44
C LYS A 511 6.28 28.02 -6.57
N PRO A 512 6.36 28.18 -5.24
CA PRO A 512 6.85 27.13 -4.35
C PRO A 512 6.00 25.85 -4.41
N GLN A 513 4.71 25.92 -4.74
CA GLN A 513 3.81 24.80 -4.89
C GLN A 513 4.20 23.85 -6.05
N LEU A 514 4.98 24.32 -7.02
CA LEU A 514 5.48 23.51 -8.12
C LEU A 514 6.75 22.72 -7.76
N MET A 515 7.43 23.06 -6.66
CA MET A 515 8.61 22.34 -6.17
C MET A 515 8.24 21.00 -5.54
N ARG A 516 7.77 20.08 -6.37
CA ARG A 516 7.47 18.71 -6.00
C ARG A 516 8.45 17.77 -6.68
N THR A 517 8.87 16.71 -5.99
CA THR A 517 9.81 15.74 -6.57
C THR A 517 9.29 15.13 -7.89
N THR A 518 7.98 14.95 -8.04
CA THR A 518 7.36 14.51 -9.31
C THR A 518 7.54 15.53 -10.43
N ASN A 519 7.31 16.82 -10.16
CA ASN A 519 7.46 17.90 -11.14
C ASN A 519 8.94 18.12 -11.53
N LEU A 520 9.85 18.03 -10.55
CA LEU A 520 11.29 18.09 -10.79
C LEU A 520 11.77 16.95 -11.69
N ARG A 521 11.16 15.75 -11.58
CA ARG A 521 11.45 14.61 -12.45
C ARG A 521 10.92 14.82 -13.86
N LYS A 522 9.69 15.34 -13.99
CA LYS A 522 9.12 15.74 -15.28
C LYS A 522 9.99 16.82 -15.94
N TYR A 523 10.42 17.82 -15.17
CA TYR A 523 11.28 18.88 -15.66
C TYR A 523 12.56 18.33 -16.32
N VAL A 524 13.30 17.44 -15.63
CA VAL A 524 14.53 16.86 -16.20
C VAL A 524 14.23 16.00 -17.45
N ALA A 525 13.17 15.19 -17.38
CA ALA A 525 12.79 14.38 -18.54
C ALA A 525 12.36 15.23 -19.75
N THR A 526 11.76 16.39 -19.51
CA THR A 526 11.40 17.33 -20.58
C THR A 526 12.62 18.08 -21.10
N VAL A 527 13.47 18.58 -20.20
CA VAL A 527 14.72 19.29 -20.59
C VAL A 527 15.69 18.37 -21.33
N SER A 528 15.71 17.05 -21.03
CA SER A 528 16.53 16.09 -21.79
C SER A 528 16.17 15.97 -23.26
N GLN A 529 15.03 16.52 -23.70
CA GLN A 529 14.68 16.64 -25.12
C GLN A 529 15.38 17.82 -25.81
N ILE A 530 15.73 18.85 -25.04
CA ILE A 530 16.40 20.06 -25.54
C ILE A 530 17.91 19.81 -25.57
N VAL A 531 18.46 19.19 -24.55
CA VAL A 531 19.83 18.70 -24.54
C VAL A 531 19.85 17.42 -25.35
N ASP A 532 20.39 17.48 -26.55
CA ASP A 532 20.46 16.33 -27.46
C ASP A 532 21.29 15.22 -26.81
N MET A 533 20.61 14.34 -26.08
CA MET A 533 21.18 13.10 -25.60
C MET A 533 21.22 12.15 -26.79
N GLY A 534 22.33 12.15 -27.51
CA GLY A 534 22.50 11.62 -28.85
C GLY A 534 22.19 10.13 -29.07
N SER A 535 21.95 9.36 -27.99
CA SER A 535 21.66 7.93 -28.09
C SER A 535 20.53 7.49 -27.17
N ASN A 536 19.80 6.44 -27.57
CA ASN A 536 18.85 5.75 -26.69
C ASN A 536 19.51 5.25 -25.39
N GLN A 537 20.80 4.96 -25.41
CA GLN A 537 21.58 4.49 -24.28
C GLN A 537 21.73 5.56 -23.20
N GLU A 538 21.95 6.82 -23.57
CA GLU A 538 22.02 7.93 -22.61
C GLU A 538 20.66 8.20 -21.93
N LEU A 539 19.57 8.09 -22.69
CA LEU A 539 18.22 8.15 -22.15
C LEU A 539 17.91 6.97 -21.21
N GLU A 540 18.44 5.78 -21.48
CA GLU A 540 18.33 4.62 -20.59
C GLU A 540 19.10 4.86 -19.27
N TRP A 541 20.29 5.44 -19.33
CA TRP A 541 21.05 5.81 -18.13
C TRP A 541 20.29 6.84 -17.28
N LEU A 542 19.72 7.87 -17.91
CA LEU A 542 18.89 8.86 -17.21
C LEU A 542 17.64 8.21 -16.60
N ALA A 543 16.93 7.38 -17.35
CA ALA A 543 15.75 6.66 -16.89
C ALA A 543 16.10 5.74 -15.71
N SER A 544 17.20 4.97 -15.82
CA SER A 544 17.73 4.12 -14.76
C SER A 544 18.13 4.92 -13.52
N HIS A 545 18.85 6.05 -13.70
CA HIS A 545 19.13 6.98 -12.60
C HIS A 545 17.84 7.45 -11.92
N MET A 546 16.79 7.77 -12.64
CA MET A 546 15.50 8.14 -12.08
C MET A 546 14.67 6.96 -11.54
N GLY A 547 15.14 5.70 -11.70
CA GLY A 547 14.52 4.49 -11.15
C GLY A 547 13.25 4.05 -11.88
N HIS A 548 13.22 4.17 -13.21
CA HIS A 548 12.15 3.64 -14.06
C HIS A 548 12.69 3.14 -15.42
N SER A 549 11.86 2.44 -16.19
CA SER A 549 12.20 2.00 -17.55
C SER A 549 12.11 3.15 -18.54
N LEU A 550 12.73 3.00 -19.72
CA LEU A 550 12.68 3.99 -20.79
C LEU A 550 11.25 4.25 -21.27
N SER A 551 10.38 3.23 -21.30
CA SER A 551 8.96 3.38 -21.66
C SER A 551 8.24 4.30 -20.66
N VAL A 552 8.38 4.04 -19.36
CA VAL A 552 7.81 4.89 -18.31
C VAL A 552 8.39 6.31 -18.36
N HIS A 553 9.68 6.46 -18.73
CA HIS A 553 10.29 7.77 -18.90
C HIS A 553 9.60 8.56 -20.02
N ARG A 554 9.36 7.94 -21.17
CA ARG A 554 8.71 8.57 -22.32
C ARG A 554 7.23 8.87 -22.07
N GLU A 555 6.46 7.95 -21.51
CA GLU A 555 5.02 8.07 -21.35
C GLU A 555 4.60 9.02 -20.22
N TYR A 556 5.28 8.95 -19.05
CA TYR A 556 4.80 9.62 -17.83
C TYR A 556 5.60 10.84 -17.41
N TYR A 557 6.87 10.92 -17.78
CA TYR A 557 7.75 12.01 -17.33
C TYR A 557 8.09 13.00 -18.42
N ARG A 558 8.19 12.57 -19.67
CA ARG A 558 8.43 13.43 -20.80
C ARG A 558 7.12 14.14 -21.17
N LEU A 559 7.02 15.44 -20.91
CA LEU A 559 5.87 16.23 -21.35
C LEU A 559 6.06 16.67 -22.79
N GLN A 560 4.95 16.78 -23.53
CA GLN A 560 4.94 17.48 -24.80
C GLN A 560 5.13 18.97 -24.55
N GLU A 561 6.22 19.52 -25.02
CA GLU A 561 6.48 20.95 -24.94
C GLU A 561 5.82 21.65 -26.14
N LYS A 562 4.89 22.58 -25.87
CA LYS A 562 4.21 23.36 -26.92
C LYS A 562 5.20 24.05 -27.87
N THR A 563 6.35 24.48 -27.34
CA THR A 563 7.43 25.09 -28.14
C THR A 563 8.04 24.09 -29.11
N LEU A 564 8.28 22.84 -28.71
CA LEU A 564 8.80 21.81 -29.60
C LEU A 564 7.76 21.38 -30.64
N GLU A 565 6.50 21.29 -30.24
CA GLU A 565 5.38 21.02 -31.14
C GLU A 565 5.28 22.10 -32.22
N LEU A 566 5.23 23.37 -31.80
CA LEU A 566 5.14 24.50 -32.71
C LEU A 566 6.43 24.73 -33.53
N ALA A 567 7.61 24.42 -33.01
CA ALA A 567 8.87 24.69 -33.70
C ALA A 567 9.36 23.53 -34.57
N LYS A 568 9.19 22.28 -34.15
CA LYS A 568 9.73 21.11 -34.84
C LYS A 568 8.66 20.28 -35.56
N VAL A 569 7.55 19.97 -34.85
CA VAL A 569 6.49 19.15 -35.47
C VAL A 569 5.77 19.95 -36.55
N SER A 570 5.53 21.24 -36.36
CA SER A 570 4.93 22.11 -37.36
C SER A 570 5.73 22.12 -38.68
N LYS A 571 7.07 22.15 -38.64
CA LYS A 571 7.90 22.06 -39.86
C LYS A 571 7.60 20.79 -40.65
N LEU A 572 7.52 19.64 -39.96
CA LEU A 572 7.19 18.38 -40.66
C LEU A 572 5.77 18.43 -41.25
N LEU A 573 4.81 18.96 -40.50
CA LEU A 573 3.44 19.09 -40.98
C LEU A 573 3.36 20.02 -42.19
N MET A 574 4.07 21.16 -42.21
CA MET A 574 4.15 22.07 -43.34
C MET A 574 4.80 21.42 -44.58
N VAL A 575 5.86 20.62 -44.39
CA VAL A 575 6.51 19.86 -45.47
C VAL A 575 5.55 18.83 -46.05
N VAL A 576 4.76 18.15 -45.22
CA VAL A 576 3.75 17.17 -45.65
C VAL A 576 2.59 17.87 -46.34
N ASP A 577 2.06 18.93 -45.75
CA ASP A 577 0.93 19.72 -46.28
C ASP A 577 1.21 20.29 -47.68
N LYS A 578 2.44 20.76 -47.90
CA LYS A 578 2.90 21.26 -49.22
C LYS A 578 3.40 20.16 -50.16
N GLY A 579 3.27 18.87 -49.83
CA GLY A 579 3.70 17.75 -50.65
C GLY A 579 5.21 17.66 -50.91
N LEU A 580 6.03 18.31 -50.07
CA LEU A 580 7.48 18.45 -50.29
C LEU A 580 8.30 17.33 -49.65
N THR A 581 7.68 16.23 -49.22
CA THR A 581 8.35 15.12 -48.52
C THR A 581 9.50 14.50 -49.31
N TYR A 582 9.36 14.44 -50.65
CA TYR A 582 10.41 13.92 -51.54
C TYR A 582 11.66 14.84 -51.59
N LYS A 583 11.48 16.15 -51.49
CA LYS A 583 12.56 17.14 -51.53
C LYS A 583 13.44 17.08 -50.25
N TYR A 584 12.86 16.69 -49.13
CA TYR A 584 13.53 16.65 -47.82
C TYR A 584 13.80 15.21 -47.35
N ALA A 585 13.61 14.21 -48.19
CA ALA A 585 13.90 12.81 -47.86
C ALA A 585 15.37 12.64 -47.40
N GLY A 586 15.58 12.04 -46.23
CA GLY A 586 16.91 11.82 -45.66
C GLY A 586 17.53 13.02 -44.92
N ARG A 587 16.93 14.21 -44.94
CA ARG A 587 17.38 15.37 -44.17
C ARG A 587 16.78 15.37 -42.73
N ARG A 588 17.54 15.86 -41.77
CA ARG A 588 17.05 16.09 -40.42
C ARG A 588 16.19 17.34 -40.33
N LEU A 589 15.15 17.35 -39.51
CA LEU A 589 14.26 18.52 -39.32
C LEU A 589 15.00 19.82 -38.94
N ASP A 590 16.11 19.71 -38.21
CA ASP A 590 16.95 20.85 -37.83
C ASP A 590 17.69 21.48 -39.05
N GLN A 591 17.86 20.75 -40.11
CA GLN A 591 18.51 21.20 -41.35
C GLN A 591 17.54 21.83 -42.36
N ILE A 592 16.25 21.85 -42.05
CA ILE A 592 15.21 22.44 -42.89
C ILE A 592 14.89 23.83 -42.36
N THR A 593 15.08 24.88 -43.16
CA THR A 593 14.74 26.26 -42.80
C THR A 593 13.30 26.60 -43.19
N LEU A 594 12.73 27.61 -42.54
CA LEU A 594 11.37 28.05 -42.82
C LEU A 594 11.31 28.66 -44.24
N ASP A 595 12.35 29.43 -44.60
CA ASP A 595 12.48 30.06 -45.93
C ASP A 595 12.46 29.02 -47.05
N GLU A 596 13.13 27.87 -46.86
CA GLU A 596 13.10 26.75 -47.84
C GLU A 596 11.71 26.13 -48.02
N ILE A 597 10.84 26.21 -47.00
CA ILE A 597 9.47 25.73 -47.02
C ILE A 597 8.53 26.78 -47.61
N GLU A 598 8.78 28.08 -47.33
CA GLU A 598 7.93 29.18 -47.79
C GLU A 598 8.22 29.59 -49.26
N ASP A 599 9.49 29.50 -49.70
CA ASP A 599 9.92 29.90 -51.06
C ASP A 599 9.41 29.00 -52.18
N VAL A 600 8.69 27.90 -51.88
CA VAL A 600 8.03 27.09 -52.93
C VAL A 600 6.70 27.75 -53.27
N SER A 601 6.74 28.80 -54.09
CA SER A 601 5.59 29.33 -54.81
C SER A 601 4.92 28.18 -55.58
N GLU A 602 3.61 28.13 -55.53
CA GLU A 602 2.77 27.20 -56.28
C GLU A 602 2.97 27.43 -57.80
N GLU A 603 3.99 26.83 -58.37
CA GLU A 603 4.02 26.67 -59.82
C GLU A 603 3.20 25.41 -60.17
N PRO A 604 2.17 25.54 -61.02
CA PRO A 604 1.44 24.38 -61.52
C PRO A 604 2.35 23.56 -62.39
N ASN A 605 2.60 22.31 -62.05
CA ASN A 605 3.28 21.33 -62.91
C ASN A 605 2.49 21.14 -64.20
N GLN A 606 2.89 21.86 -65.27
CA GLN A 606 2.60 21.50 -66.60
C GLN A 606 3.62 20.45 -67.07
N HIS A 607 3.26 19.19 -66.96
CA HIS A 607 3.80 18.14 -67.79
C HIS A 607 2.64 17.45 -68.51
N GLU A 608 2.28 18.03 -69.62
CA GLU A 608 1.56 17.33 -70.66
C GLU A 608 2.45 16.20 -71.22
N THR A 609 1.97 14.99 -71.11
CA THR A 609 2.31 13.94 -72.10
C THR A 609 1.00 13.31 -72.53
N GLU A 610 0.66 13.66 -73.76
CA GLU A 610 -0.37 12.99 -74.53
C GLU A 610 -0.07 11.48 -74.59
N ASN A 611 -1.09 10.70 -74.29
CA ASN A 611 -1.30 9.41 -74.91
C ASN A 611 -2.75 8.97 -74.79
N ASP A 612 -3.37 8.87 -75.94
CA ASP A 612 -4.70 8.34 -76.17
C ASP A 612 -4.85 6.89 -75.79
N GLY A 613 -6.04 6.56 -75.25
CA GLY A 613 -6.53 5.19 -75.09
C GLY A 613 -7.75 5.10 -74.17
N PRO A 614 -8.78 4.34 -74.50
CA PRO A 614 -10.16 4.69 -74.29
C PRO A 614 -10.72 4.32 -72.91
N ALA A 615 -11.81 5.02 -72.59
CA ALA A 615 -12.65 4.90 -71.43
C ALA A 615 -13.18 3.49 -71.16
N ASP A 616 -13.18 3.11 -69.91
CA ASP A 616 -14.17 2.19 -69.35
C ASP A 616 -14.71 2.78 -68.03
N GLU A 617 -16.01 2.92 -67.99
CA GLU A 617 -16.84 3.34 -66.88
C GLU A 617 -16.84 2.24 -65.81
N GLU A 618 -16.51 2.55 -64.56
CA GLU A 618 -17.00 1.74 -63.44
C GLU A 618 -17.29 2.61 -62.23
N GLU A 619 -18.45 2.35 -61.75
CA GLU A 619 -19.31 2.83 -60.68
C GLU A 619 -18.64 3.33 -59.39
N HIS A 620 -19.19 4.46 -58.92
CA HIS A 620 -19.06 4.97 -57.55
C HIS A 620 -19.67 4.00 -56.55
N ALA A 621 -18.87 3.53 -55.60
CA ALA A 621 -19.34 3.02 -54.32
C ALA A 621 -18.86 3.96 -53.20
N GLU A 622 -19.79 4.72 -52.66
CA GLU A 622 -19.62 5.44 -51.40
C GLU A 622 -19.36 4.44 -50.29
N MET A 623 -18.20 4.50 -49.67
CA MET A 623 -17.94 3.84 -48.40
C MET A 623 -17.91 4.90 -47.30
N THR A 624 -18.99 4.90 -46.51
CA THR A 624 -19.09 5.58 -45.22
C THR A 624 -18.12 4.95 -44.24
N TYR A 625 -17.18 5.74 -43.75
CA TYR A 625 -16.33 5.37 -42.65
C TYR A 625 -17.08 5.70 -41.35
N GLU A 626 -17.57 4.67 -40.68
CA GLU A 626 -17.95 4.75 -39.27
C GLU A 626 -16.69 4.67 -38.40
N LYS A 627 -16.64 5.60 -37.42
CA LYS A 627 -15.60 5.73 -36.44
C LYS A 627 -15.69 4.58 -35.44
N ASP A 628 -14.65 3.78 -35.36
CA ASP A 628 -14.35 2.90 -34.22
C ASP A 628 -12.96 3.21 -33.66
N ASP A 629 -12.81 4.38 -33.03
CA ASP A 629 -11.56 4.78 -32.36
C ASP A 629 -11.73 4.90 -30.83
N GLN A 630 -12.47 3.98 -30.19
CA GLN A 630 -12.64 4.03 -28.72
C GLN A 630 -12.22 2.78 -27.94
N ALA A 631 -11.70 1.74 -28.59
CA ALA A 631 -11.46 0.45 -27.91
C ALA A 631 -10.01 0.19 -27.46
N GLU A 632 -9.02 1.01 -27.80
CA GLU A 632 -7.61 0.70 -27.51
C GLU A 632 -7.04 1.38 -26.25
N GLU A 633 -7.68 2.41 -25.69
CA GLU A 633 -7.17 3.10 -24.49
C GLU A 633 -7.61 2.46 -23.16
N GLU A 634 -8.68 1.66 -23.12
CA GLU A 634 -9.17 1.05 -21.87
C GLU A 634 -8.30 -0.12 -21.38
N ASP A 635 -7.70 -0.89 -22.29
CA ASP A 635 -6.84 -2.03 -21.94
C ASP A 635 -5.49 -1.63 -21.31
N HIS A 636 -4.99 -0.40 -21.55
CA HIS A 636 -3.70 0.06 -21.02
C HIS A 636 -3.77 0.54 -19.54
N ALA A 637 -4.91 1.06 -19.11
CA ALA A 637 -5.07 1.53 -17.73
C ALA A 637 -5.31 0.37 -16.75
N GLU A 638 -6.02 -0.67 -17.18
CA GLU A 638 -6.24 -1.88 -16.38
C GLU A 638 -4.97 -2.72 -16.23
N MET A 639 -4.16 -2.84 -17.31
CA MET A 639 -2.88 -3.57 -17.28
C MET A 639 -1.81 -2.95 -16.37
N THR A 640 -1.83 -1.64 -16.13
CA THR A 640 -0.84 -1.00 -15.25
C THR A 640 -1.13 -1.23 -13.77
N TYR A 641 -2.40 -1.38 -13.38
CA TYR A 641 -2.80 -1.65 -11.99
C TYR A 641 -2.70 -3.13 -11.64
N GLU A 642 -3.05 -4.04 -12.54
CA GLU A 642 -2.87 -5.49 -12.32
C GLU A 642 -1.39 -5.90 -12.29
N LYS A 643 -0.52 -5.25 -13.08
CA LYS A 643 0.93 -5.49 -13.02
C LYS A 643 1.57 -5.07 -11.70
N ASP A 644 1.03 -4.05 -11.02
CA ASP A 644 1.55 -3.64 -9.71
C ASP A 644 1.16 -4.62 -8.59
N ASP A 645 0.00 -5.30 -8.68
CA ASP A 645 -0.41 -6.32 -7.71
C ASP A 645 0.20 -7.71 -8.02
N GLN A 646 0.34 -8.10 -9.29
CA GLN A 646 0.98 -9.37 -9.67
C GLN A 646 2.49 -9.37 -9.47
N ALA A 647 3.17 -8.23 -9.64
CA ALA A 647 4.60 -8.12 -9.37
C ALA A 647 4.95 -8.11 -7.87
N GLU A 648 3.95 -7.88 -6.99
CA GLU A 648 4.12 -8.05 -5.54
C GLU A 648 3.95 -9.50 -5.08
N GLU A 649 3.31 -10.38 -5.87
CA GLU A 649 3.13 -11.80 -5.54
C GLU A 649 4.31 -12.67 -6.02
N GLU A 650 5.03 -12.28 -7.06
CA GLU A 650 6.20 -13.04 -7.56
C GLU A 650 7.46 -12.89 -6.70
N ASP A 651 7.62 -11.78 -5.96
CA ASP A 651 8.81 -11.52 -5.11
C ASP A 651 8.81 -12.29 -3.77
N HIS A 652 7.75 -13.06 -3.42
CA HIS A 652 7.70 -13.85 -2.18
C HIS A 652 8.02 -15.34 -2.35
N ALA A 653 8.37 -15.81 -3.55
CA ALA A 653 8.69 -17.21 -3.80
C ALA A 653 10.17 -17.59 -3.54
N GLU A 654 11.06 -16.65 -3.21
CA GLU A 654 12.51 -16.90 -3.08
C GLU A 654 13.11 -16.76 -1.68
N ILE A 655 12.32 -16.67 -0.60
CA ILE A 655 12.88 -16.71 0.76
C ILE A 655 12.16 -17.80 1.56
N ASP A 656 12.49 -19.04 1.27
CA ASP A 656 12.39 -20.15 2.23
C ASP A 656 13.45 -21.21 1.91
N GLU A 657 14.69 -20.91 2.26
CA GLU A 657 15.75 -21.90 2.41
C GLU A 657 16.11 -22.02 3.90
N GLY A 658 15.50 -22.97 4.55
CA GLY A 658 15.92 -23.34 5.90
C GLY A 658 14.97 -24.26 6.67
N CYS A 659 14.47 -25.32 6.08
CA CYS A 659 14.21 -26.55 6.83
C CYS A 659 14.04 -27.76 5.89
N THR A 660 14.91 -28.70 6.10
CA THR A 660 15.08 -29.95 5.36
C THR A 660 13.79 -30.78 5.22
N ARG A 661 13.30 -30.90 3.97
CA ARG A 661 12.84 -32.17 3.38
C ARG A 661 12.60 -31.98 1.89
N LYS A 662 13.55 -32.49 1.08
CA LYS A 662 13.48 -32.50 -0.38
C LYS A 662 12.23 -33.20 -0.88
N LYS A 663 11.21 -32.44 -1.33
CA LYS A 663 10.31 -32.90 -2.37
C LYS A 663 10.79 -32.28 -3.68
N LYS A 664 11.34 -33.10 -4.55
CA LYS A 664 11.69 -32.78 -5.92
C LYS A 664 10.48 -32.18 -6.62
N LYS A 665 10.46 -30.84 -6.84
CA LYS A 665 9.64 -30.26 -7.89
C LYS A 665 10.26 -30.72 -9.20
N THR A 666 9.58 -31.60 -9.90
CA THR A 666 9.86 -31.93 -11.31
C THR A 666 9.72 -30.64 -12.09
N VAL A 667 10.83 -30.05 -12.50
CA VAL A 667 10.88 -29.01 -13.53
C VAL A 667 10.25 -29.67 -14.76
N ALA A 668 9.08 -29.17 -15.17
CA ALA A 668 8.44 -29.60 -16.42
C ALA A 668 9.45 -29.31 -17.53
N LYS A 669 10.03 -30.35 -18.10
CA LYS A 669 10.92 -30.26 -19.27
C LYS A 669 10.17 -29.47 -20.34
N LYS A 670 10.69 -28.32 -20.77
CA LYS A 670 10.18 -27.58 -21.93
C LYS A 670 10.10 -28.55 -23.09
N MET A 671 8.90 -28.95 -23.49
CA MET A 671 8.73 -29.80 -24.65
C MET A 671 9.15 -29.04 -25.90
N PRO A 672 10.13 -29.54 -26.69
CA PRO A 672 10.54 -28.87 -27.91
C PRO A 672 9.37 -28.83 -28.92
N TRP A 673 9.31 -27.77 -29.71
CA TRP A 673 8.34 -27.64 -30.79
C TRP A 673 8.65 -28.61 -31.92
N THR A 674 7.69 -29.46 -32.30
CA THR A 674 7.87 -30.38 -33.43
C THR A 674 7.87 -29.62 -34.74
N GLN A 675 8.47 -30.21 -35.78
CA GLN A 675 8.48 -29.58 -37.11
C GLN A 675 7.06 -29.49 -37.70
N GLU A 676 6.22 -30.49 -37.41
CA GLU A 676 4.83 -30.54 -37.86
C GLU A 676 4.00 -29.41 -37.23
N GLU A 677 4.17 -29.16 -35.93
CA GLU A 677 3.51 -28.04 -35.27
C GLU A 677 3.91 -26.70 -35.88
N LYS A 678 5.21 -26.49 -36.12
CA LYS A 678 5.71 -25.25 -36.73
C LYS A 678 5.19 -25.05 -38.17
N ASP A 679 5.10 -26.11 -38.96
CA ASP A 679 4.63 -26.01 -40.34
C ASP A 679 3.11 -25.80 -40.40
N LEU A 680 2.36 -26.39 -39.47
CA LEU A 680 0.94 -26.11 -39.28
C LEU A 680 0.69 -24.65 -38.91
N LEU A 681 1.45 -24.11 -37.95
CA LEU A 681 1.35 -22.72 -37.55
C LEU A 681 1.76 -21.75 -38.68
N LYS A 682 2.80 -22.06 -39.43
CA LYS A 682 3.16 -21.25 -40.63
C LYS A 682 2.02 -21.18 -41.66
N LYS A 683 1.34 -22.32 -41.89
CA LYS A 683 0.23 -22.40 -42.85
C LYS A 683 -0.97 -21.60 -42.38
N LYS A 684 -1.32 -21.68 -41.10
CA LYS A 684 -2.53 -21.04 -40.54
C LYS A 684 -2.34 -19.55 -40.26
N PHE A 685 -1.16 -19.17 -39.80
CA PHE A 685 -0.84 -17.79 -39.44
C PHE A 685 0.09 -17.10 -40.48
N HIS A 686 -0.01 -17.51 -41.76
CA HIS A 686 0.86 -16.98 -42.80
C HIS A 686 0.77 -15.47 -42.94
N ARG A 687 -0.42 -14.87 -42.79
CA ARG A 687 -0.62 -13.42 -42.81
C ARG A 687 0.16 -12.72 -41.70
N SER A 688 0.00 -13.15 -40.49
CA SER A 688 0.74 -12.62 -39.32
C SER A 688 2.26 -12.78 -39.45
N ILE A 689 2.71 -13.86 -40.12
CA ILE A 689 4.13 -14.11 -40.39
C ILE A 689 4.68 -13.17 -41.46
N SER A 690 3.93 -12.96 -42.53
CA SER A 690 4.33 -12.08 -43.63
C SER A 690 4.28 -10.60 -43.25
N SER A 691 3.25 -10.16 -42.52
CA SER A 691 3.09 -8.77 -42.06
C SER A 691 3.94 -8.40 -40.85
N ARG A 692 4.63 -9.36 -40.22
CA ARG A 692 5.37 -9.20 -38.96
C ARG A 692 4.53 -8.72 -37.76
N THR A 693 3.24 -8.92 -37.79
CA THR A 693 2.35 -8.60 -36.67
C THR A 693 2.04 -9.88 -35.89
N PRO A 694 2.42 -9.98 -34.61
CA PRO A 694 2.10 -11.18 -33.83
C PRO A 694 0.59 -11.27 -33.64
N PRO A 695 -0.01 -12.50 -33.77
CA PRO A 695 -1.44 -12.65 -33.58
C PRO A 695 -1.84 -12.33 -32.14
N CYS A 696 -3.01 -11.72 -31.95
CA CYS A 696 -3.60 -11.53 -30.65
C CYS A 696 -4.24 -12.85 -30.13
N LYS A 697 -4.66 -12.88 -28.86
CA LYS A 697 -5.29 -14.08 -28.27
C LYS A 697 -6.54 -14.49 -29.03
N ASN A 698 -7.34 -13.52 -29.47
CA ASN A 698 -8.58 -13.76 -30.23
C ASN A 698 -8.30 -14.38 -31.59
N ASP A 699 -7.26 -13.95 -32.32
CA ASP A 699 -6.87 -14.54 -33.59
C ASP A 699 -6.53 -16.02 -33.44
N ILE A 700 -5.82 -16.37 -32.38
CA ILE A 700 -5.47 -17.77 -32.09
C ILE A 700 -6.73 -18.57 -31.75
N LEU A 701 -7.64 -18.02 -30.91
CA LEU A 701 -8.89 -18.66 -30.57
C LEU A 701 -9.83 -18.87 -31.78
N VAL A 702 -9.85 -17.93 -32.71
CA VAL A 702 -10.60 -18.05 -33.96
C VAL A 702 -10.07 -19.23 -34.79
N GLU A 703 -8.75 -19.37 -34.91
CA GLU A 703 -8.16 -20.51 -35.62
C GLU A 703 -8.32 -21.84 -34.85
N CYS A 704 -8.34 -21.81 -33.51
CA CYS A 704 -8.68 -22.97 -32.68
C CYS A 704 -10.11 -23.48 -32.93
N ARG A 705 -11.06 -22.58 -33.20
CA ARG A 705 -12.46 -22.97 -33.54
C ARG A 705 -12.58 -23.58 -34.94
N LYS A 706 -11.66 -23.24 -35.86
CA LYS A 706 -11.67 -23.71 -37.25
C LYS A 706 -10.87 -24.99 -37.47
N ASP A 707 -9.87 -25.27 -36.63
CA ASP A 707 -8.98 -26.44 -36.80
C ASP A 707 -8.64 -27.08 -35.46
N GLU A 708 -9.13 -28.30 -35.24
CA GLU A 708 -8.97 -29.04 -33.99
C GLU A 708 -7.49 -29.36 -33.66
N ARG A 709 -6.61 -29.40 -34.67
CA ARG A 709 -5.17 -29.58 -34.47
C ARG A 709 -4.54 -28.35 -33.86
N ILE A 710 -4.98 -27.15 -34.25
CA ILE A 710 -4.56 -25.89 -33.61
C ILE A 710 -5.07 -25.83 -32.17
N LYS A 711 -6.31 -26.26 -31.93
CA LYS A 711 -6.87 -26.35 -30.58
C LYS A 711 -6.06 -27.27 -29.69
N LYS A 712 -5.65 -28.45 -30.15
CA LYS A 712 -4.77 -29.36 -29.41
C LYS A 712 -3.44 -28.72 -29.01
N ILE A 713 -2.81 -27.97 -29.93
CA ILE A 713 -1.58 -27.22 -29.67
C ILE A 713 -1.84 -26.14 -28.61
N PHE A 714 -2.95 -25.44 -28.71
CA PHE A 714 -3.36 -24.40 -27.76
C PHE A 714 -3.56 -24.98 -26.36
N ASP A 715 -4.27 -26.10 -26.23
CA ASP A 715 -4.54 -26.76 -24.95
C ASP A 715 -3.25 -27.31 -24.28
N CYS A 716 -2.28 -27.77 -25.09
CA CYS A 716 -1.01 -28.30 -24.58
C CYS A 716 0.01 -27.22 -24.20
N ARG A 717 0.06 -26.10 -24.93
CA ARG A 717 1.15 -25.12 -24.84
C ARG A 717 0.71 -23.74 -24.41
N GLY A 718 -0.56 -23.41 -24.45
CA GLY A 718 -1.13 -22.10 -24.16
C GLY A 718 -0.87 -21.04 -25.25
N TRP A 719 -1.69 -20.01 -25.26
CA TRP A 719 -1.69 -18.96 -26.27
C TRP A 719 -0.37 -18.16 -26.32
N LEU A 720 0.26 -17.92 -25.18
CA LEU A 720 1.53 -17.17 -25.09
C LEU A 720 2.67 -17.89 -25.82
N GLN A 721 2.81 -19.21 -25.61
CA GLN A 721 3.84 -19.99 -26.30
C GLN A 721 3.59 -20.06 -27.80
N MET A 722 2.32 -20.16 -28.22
CA MET A 722 1.95 -20.07 -29.64
C MET A 722 2.28 -18.71 -30.24
N LYS A 723 1.96 -17.62 -29.57
CA LYS A 723 2.32 -16.25 -30.00
C LYS A 723 3.83 -16.10 -30.18
N TYR A 724 4.62 -16.57 -29.23
CA TYR A 724 6.09 -16.48 -29.32
C TYR A 724 6.69 -17.31 -30.46
N ILE A 725 6.20 -18.52 -30.70
CA ILE A 725 6.73 -19.33 -31.83
C ILE A 725 6.32 -18.72 -33.17
N ILE A 726 5.09 -18.23 -33.34
CA ILE A 726 4.65 -17.55 -34.57
C ILE A 726 5.50 -16.30 -34.85
N TRP A 727 5.79 -15.51 -33.79
CA TRP A 727 6.69 -14.37 -33.87
C TRP A 727 8.11 -14.78 -34.30
N SER A 728 8.66 -15.83 -33.70
CA SER A 728 9.97 -16.37 -34.08
C SER A 728 10.00 -16.81 -35.54
N LEU A 729 8.93 -17.45 -36.03
CA LEU A 729 8.80 -17.84 -37.44
C LEU A 729 8.71 -16.62 -38.37
N ALA A 730 8.05 -15.55 -37.96
CA ALA A 730 8.00 -14.29 -38.72
C ALA A 730 9.40 -13.66 -38.85
N GLN A 731 10.20 -13.65 -37.77
CA GLN A 731 11.58 -13.16 -37.81
C GLN A 731 12.47 -13.99 -38.73
N GLN A 732 12.31 -15.31 -38.72
CA GLN A 732 13.07 -16.22 -39.62
C GLN A 732 12.66 -16.02 -41.08
N HIS A 733 11.37 -15.86 -41.36
CA HIS A 733 10.86 -15.59 -42.71
C HIS A 733 11.46 -14.29 -43.26
N HIS A 734 11.45 -13.24 -42.50
CA HIS A 734 12.00 -11.93 -42.90
C HIS A 734 13.50 -12.00 -43.18
N LYS A 735 14.30 -12.63 -42.31
CA LYS A 735 15.75 -12.83 -42.55
C LYS A 735 16.03 -13.60 -43.82
N ARG A 736 15.14 -14.55 -44.21
CA ARG A 736 15.24 -15.25 -45.50
C ARG A 736 14.93 -14.34 -46.69
N CYS A 737 13.88 -13.52 -46.58
CA CYS A 737 13.52 -12.57 -47.64
C CYS A 737 14.61 -11.52 -47.82
N GLN A 738 15.19 -10.97 -46.76
CA GLN A 738 16.33 -10.05 -46.86
C GLN A 738 17.55 -10.70 -47.54
N LYS A 739 17.94 -11.91 -47.14
CA LYS A 739 19.05 -12.62 -47.77
C LYS A 739 18.84 -12.94 -49.26
N LEU A 740 17.58 -13.01 -49.70
CA LEU A 740 17.23 -13.18 -51.13
C LEU A 740 17.29 -11.85 -51.91
N LEU A 741 16.95 -10.73 -51.23
CA LEU A 741 17.09 -9.39 -51.79
C LEU A 741 18.57 -8.96 -51.88
N ASP A 742 19.38 -9.30 -50.90
CA ASP A 742 20.83 -9.03 -50.88
C ASP A 742 21.63 -9.88 -51.90
N LYS A 743 21.00 -10.91 -52.50
CA LYS A 743 21.59 -11.75 -53.55
C LYS A 743 21.14 -11.37 -54.96
N ARG A 744 20.21 -10.44 -55.11
CA ARG A 744 19.83 -9.80 -56.40
C ARG A 744 20.50 -8.44 -56.51
#